data_a7155a2264ff15ab24071acb8a037349
#
_entry.id   a7155a2264ff15ab24071acb8a037349
#
_cell.length_a   1.000
_cell.length_b   1.000
_cell.length_c   1.000
_cell.angle_alpha   90.00
_cell.angle_beta   90.00
_cell.angle_gamma   90.00
#
_symmetry.space_group_name_H-M   'P 1'
#
loop_
_entity.id
_entity.type
_entity.pdbx_description
1 polymer ?
#
loop_
_entity_poly.entity_id
_entity_poly.type
_entity_poly.pdbx_seq_one_letter_code
_entity_poly.pdbx_strand_id
1 'polypeptide(L)'
;MARYIGKEMSRVDGIAKVTGKAKYAAEFQVSNLAYGFIVLGTVAKGTIKSIDTREAERAAGVIRVFTHLNTPKLDPKFSMVQAPSRATDEQDKSFRALQSDKIFFNMQPVALVVAETYEQARYAARLVKVSYNTEPHTTDTEAVRAIARVPTQGPPPKPRGNPEETMRTAAVKVEAEYRIPIEHHNPIEPHAAIAVWQGDKLTVFDKTQGVYGVRAHLASSFGVTEENVSVLSPFVGGAFGSSLRPNYYPALTAMAARELKRPVKVVYTRTQMFTGHGYRPYTIQKVALGAERSGKLSTMIHEVVHNTSNIDEFSDETTLFTRQVYACPNLYAPLKITNTDLPTPTWMRAPGAVSGMFALECAMDELAYALKIDPLELRLINYAEVDPESGKPFSSKALRECYRLGAEKFGWKKRQFEPRSMRDGRLLVGWGMATSVWDAAQMPAAALITLRVDGTAQVASATSDIGPGTYTVMTAIAAEYLGLKLEQVKFELGDTKFPLAPSQGGSWTTASVGSAVRGAALAIGTKLLALANQEPNSPLKGAAAADVEMLDGRLRLKSDPSRFVNISGVMKRNGLTAITETFESRPSEEREKYATLAHGAQFIEVKVDPDVGTVHVTRVIEVTASGKIMNPKASHSQKIGGVVWGIGMALQEATEIDHRYGRIMNPNLQHYHVPVNADILEIETSFVEEDDKIVNPLGVKGMGELGMVGIPAAIANAVFHATGKRIRDLPITPDKLL
;
A
#
# COMPACT_ATOMS: atom_id res chain seq x y z
N MET A 1 -8.01 10.50 31.05
CA MET A 1 -7.11 10.71 29.88
C MET A 1 -6.61 9.37 29.39
N ALA A 2 -6.50 9.19 28.07
CA ALA A 2 -5.91 7.98 27.51
C ALA A 2 -4.45 7.81 27.98
N ARG A 3 -4.07 6.57 28.32
CA ARG A 3 -2.76 6.25 28.86
C ARG A 3 -1.72 6.08 27.74
N TYR A 4 -2.11 5.44 26.64
CA TYR A 4 -1.23 5.12 25.51
C TYR A 4 -1.73 5.71 24.20
N ILE A 5 -3.02 5.65 23.94
CA ILE A 5 -3.61 6.13 22.68
C ILE A 5 -3.43 7.64 22.55
N GLY A 6 -2.85 8.09 21.43
CA GLY A 6 -2.50 9.50 21.19
C GLY A 6 -1.18 9.95 21.82
N LYS A 7 -0.42 9.05 22.45
CA LYS A 7 0.91 9.34 23.01
C LYS A 7 2.00 8.85 22.09
N GLU A 8 3.12 9.57 22.09
CA GLU A 8 4.33 9.12 21.41
C GLU A 8 4.92 7.89 22.09
N MET A 9 5.07 6.81 21.33
CA MET A 9 5.66 5.57 21.82
C MET A 9 6.73 5.10 20.86
N SER A 10 7.85 4.63 21.42
CA SER A 10 8.87 3.92 20.67
C SER A 10 8.36 2.52 20.30
N ARG A 11 8.88 1.97 19.18
CA ARG A 11 8.48 0.65 18.71
C ARG A 11 8.82 -0.44 19.71
N VAL A 12 7.84 -1.26 20.09
CA VAL A 12 8.04 -2.43 20.96
C VAL A 12 8.91 -3.49 20.30
N ASP A 13 8.89 -3.55 18.97
CA ASP A 13 9.68 -4.45 18.11
C ASP A 13 11.03 -3.84 17.68
N GLY A 14 11.34 -2.60 18.05
CA GLY A 14 12.50 -1.86 17.60
C GLY A 14 13.83 -2.53 17.96
N ILE A 15 13.98 -2.99 19.19
CA ILE A 15 15.19 -3.68 19.65
C ILE A 15 15.44 -4.96 18.85
N ALA A 16 14.39 -5.75 18.60
CA ALA A 16 14.52 -6.97 17.80
C ALA A 16 15.02 -6.67 16.38
N LYS A 17 14.54 -5.57 15.76
CA LYS A 17 14.93 -5.16 14.41
C LYS A 17 16.40 -4.68 14.36
N VAL A 18 16.81 -3.79 15.24
CA VAL A 18 18.18 -3.23 15.20
C VAL A 18 19.27 -4.18 15.70
N THR A 19 18.90 -5.26 16.39
CA THR A 19 19.84 -6.28 16.86
C THR A 19 19.86 -7.55 16.01
N GLY A 20 19.09 -7.60 14.89
CA GLY A 20 18.97 -8.78 14.02
C GLY A 20 18.22 -9.97 14.62
N LYS A 21 17.49 -9.75 15.74
CA LYS A 21 16.63 -10.79 16.33
C LYS A 21 15.29 -10.93 15.61
N ALA A 22 14.82 -9.89 14.94
CA ALA A 22 13.67 -9.98 14.02
C ALA A 22 14.06 -10.86 12.83
N LYS A 23 13.24 -11.88 12.52
CA LYS A 23 13.49 -12.81 11.42
C LYS A 23 12.56 -12.53 10.26
N TYR A 24 13.17 -12.17 9.12
CA TYR A 24 12.50 -11.98 7.84
C TYR A 24 12.41 -13.31 7.07
N ALA A 25 11.64 -13.35 5.99
CA ALA A 25 11.31 -14.59 5.28
C ALA A 25 12.53 -15.47 4.92
N ALA A 26 13.64 -14.86 4.46
CA ALA A 26 14.86 -15.58 4.08
C ALA A 26 15.73 -16.02 5.25
N GLU A 27 15.46 -15.59 6.49
CA GLU A 27 16.36 -15.75 7.65
C GLU A 27 15.98 -16.92 8.57
N PHE A 28 14.86 -17.59 8.29
CA PHE A 28 14.49 -18.77 9.06
C PHE A 28 15.45 -19.93 8.79
N GLN A 29 15.87 -20.57 9.88
CA GLN A 29 16.76 -21.72 9.82
C GLN A 29 15.93 -23.00 9.72
N VAL A 30 16.17 -23.78 8.67
CA VAL A 30 15.50 -25.06 8.43
C VAL A 30 16.58 -26.10 8.15
N SER A 31 16.50 -27.25 8.81
CA SER A 31 17.45 -28.33 8.61
C SER A 31 17.39 -28.87 7.19
N ASN A 32 18.53 -29.28 6.63
CA ASN A 32 18.63 -29.88 5.29
C ASN A 32 18.10 -28.98 4.16
N LEU A 33 18.31 -27.65 4.28
CA LEU A 33 17.83 -26.65 3.33
C LEU A 33 18.59 -26.71 2.00
N ALA A 34 17.86 -26.72 0.88
CA ALA A 34 18.41 -26.51 -0.46
C ALA A 34 18.07 -25.09 -0.97
N TYR A 35 18.82 -24.60 -1.95
CA TYR A 35 18.71 -23.24 -2.45
C TYR A 35 18.31 -23.21 -3.91
N GLY A 36 17.23 -22.50 -4.22
CA GLY A 36 16.74 -22.31 -5.57
C GLY A 36 17.16 -20.94 -6.16
N PHE A 37 17.52 -20.92 -7.44
CA PHE A 37 17.77 -19.71 -8.20
C PHE A 37 16.97 -19.73 -9.50
N ILE A 38 16.17 -18.69 -9.75
CA ILE A 38 15.31 -18.58 -10.93
C ILE A 38 16.12 -18.07 -12.12
N VAL A 39 16.03 -18.78 -13.24
CA VAL A 39 16.57 -18.37 -14.54
C VAL A 39 15.50 -17.57 -15.28
N LEU A 40 15.89 -16.40 -15.79
CA LEU A 40 15.00 -15.47 -16.48
C LEU A 40 15.13 -15.56 -18.00
N GLY A 41 14.01 -15.44 -18.70
CA GLY A 41 13.96 -15.34 -20.16
C GLY A 41 14.53 -14.02 -20.65
N THR A 42 15.06 -14.01 -21.89
CA THR A 42 15.76 -12.86 -22.47
C THR A 42 15.02 -12.19 -23.61
N VAL A 43 13.82 -12.67 -23.97
CA VAL A 43 12.97 -12.11 -25.03
C VAL A 43 11.64 -11.63 -24.45
N ALA A 44 11.03 -10.65 -25.09
CA ALA A 44 9.78 -10.06 -24.63
C ALA A 44 8.56 -10.96 -24.89
N LYS A 45 8.56 -11.70 -26.00
CA LYS A 45 7.43 -12.55 -26.40
C LYS A 45 7.87 -13.67 -27.33
N GLY A 46 7.20 -14.80 -27.26
CA GLY A 46 7.43 -15.96 -28.13
C GLY A 46 7.28 -17.29 -27.42
N THR A 47 8.05 -18.28 -27.85
CA THR A 47 8.09 -19.61 -27.25
C THR A 47 9.54 -20.06 -27.03
N ILE A 48 9.76 -20.91 -26.03
CA ILE A 48 11.04 -21.59 -25.84
C ILE A 48 11.20 -22.64 -26.96
N LYS A 49 12.16 -22.40 -27.87
CA LYS A 49 12.51 -23.35 -28.93
C LYS A 49 13.27 -24.55 -28.39
N SER A 50 14.23 -24.29 -27.50
CA SER A 50 14.98 -25.33 -26.80
C SER A 50 15.53 -24.78 -25.49
N ILE A 51 15.69 -25.67 -24.52
CA ILE A 51 16.36 -25.38 -23.24
C ILE A 51 17.37 -26.49 -22.94
N ASP A 52 18.64 -26.12 -22.83
CA ASP A 52 19.73 -27.05 -22.51
C ASP A 52 20.20 -26.84 -21.08
N THR A 53 19.94 -27.84 -20.23
CA THR A 53 20.28 -27.83 -18.79
C THR A 53 21.47 -28.71 -18.44
N ARG A 54 22.06 -29.45 -19.41
CA ARG A 54 23.07 -30.48 -19.17
C ARG A 54 24.32 -29.97 -18.46
N GLU A 55 24.79 -28.78 -18.81
CA GLU A 55 25.96 -28.16 -18.18
C GLU A 55 25.64 -27.73 -16.74
N ALA A 56 24.45 -27.16 -16.54
CA ALA A 56 23.97 -26.77 -15.22
C ALA A 56 23.77 -27.99 -14.29
N GLU A 57 23.20 -29.07 -14.80
CA GLU A 57 22.96 -30.31 -14.02
C GLU A 57 24.25 -31.01 -13.57
N ARG A 58 25.34 -30.84 -14.35
CA ARG A 58 26.69 -31.38 -14.01
C ARG A 58 27.49 -30.50 -13.07
N ALA A 59 27.05 -29.28 -12.83
CA ALA A 59 27.77 -28.36 -11.95
C ALA A 59 27.74 -28.88 -10.50
N ALA A 60 28.85 -28.68 -9.79
CA ALA A 60 29.02 -29.19 -8.44
C ALA A 60 27.91 -28.66 -7.50
N GLY A 61 27.29 -29.58 -6.76
CA GLY A 61 26.27 -29.28 -5.78
C GLY A 61 24.88 -29.02 -6.35
N VAL A 62 24.67 -29.10 -7.66
CA VAL A 62 23.34 -29.03 -8.27
C VAL A 62 22.56 -30.29 -7.96
N ILE A 63 21.33 -30.10 -7.46
CA ILE A 63 20.40 -31.20 -7.09
C ILE A 63 19.45 -31.47 -8.25
N ARG A 64 18.88 -30.41 -8.84
CA ARG A 64 17.93 -30.51 -9.96
C ARG A 64 17.75 -29.19 -10.67
N VAL A 65 17.45 -29.26 -11.97
CA VAL A 65 17.01 -28.13 -12.79
C VAL A 65 15.56 -28.39 -13.23
N PHE A 66 14.64 -27.49 -12.82
CA PHE A 66 13.26 -27.52 -13.24
C PHE A 66 13.03 -26.58 -14.43
N THR A 67 12.30 -27.07 -15.43
CA THR A 67 11.89 -26.32 -16.63
C THR A 67 10.45 -26.68 -16.97
N HIS A 68 9.86 -26.04 -17.99
CA HIS A 68 8.51 -26.40 -18.46
C HIS A 68 8.38 -27.87 -18.92
N LEU A 69 9.49 -28.57 -19.21
CA LEU A 69 9.52 -29.95 -19.66
C LEU A 69 9.38 -30.97 -18.52
N ASN A 70 9.80 -30.63 -17.33
CA ASN A 70 9.89 -31.57 -16.19
C ASN A 70 9.25 -31.04 -14.89
N THR A 71 8.62 -29.87 -14.92
CA THR A 71 7.88 -29.32 -13.78
C THR A 71 6.51 -30.00 -13.69
N PRO A 72 6.11 -30.52 -12.51
CA PRO A 72 4.78 -31.05 -12.30
C PRO A 72 3.70 -30.01 -12.64
N LYS A 73 2.58 -30.48 -13.17
CA LYS A 73 1.45 -29.59 -13.43
C LYS A 73 0.80 -29.17 -12.11
N LEU A 74 0.62 -27.88 -11.92
CA LEU A 74 -0.18 -27.31 -10.86
C LEU A 74 -1.67 -27.50 -11.18
N ASP A 75 -2.54 -27.46 -10.17
CA ASP A 75 -3.97 -27.59 -10.36
C ASP A 75 -4.48 -26.56 -11.38
N PRO A 76 -5.23 -26.95 -12.40
CA PRO A 76 -5.77 -26.02 -13.42
C PRO A 76 -6.76 -24.99 -12.84
N LYS A 77 -7.37 -25.25 -11.68
CA LYS A 77 -8.24 -24.30 -10.97
C LYS A 77 -7.48 -23.19 -10.25
N PHE A 78 -6.15 -23.25 -10.28
CA PHE A 78 -5.30 -22.24 -9.66
C PHE A 78 -5.37 -20.90 -10.39
N SER A 79 -5.79 -19.85 -9.69
CA SER A 79 -5.75 -18.46 -10.15
C SER A 79 -4.77 -17.64 -9.31
N MET A 80 -3.89 -16.87 -9.97
CA MET A 80 -3.02 -15.89 -9.30
C MET A 80 -3.77 -14.61 -8.90
N VAL A 81 -5.00 -14.43 -9.39
CA VAL A 81 -5.79 -13.24 -9.14
C VAL A 81 -6.82 -13.52 -8.07
N GLN A 82 -6.49 -13.21 -6.84
CA GLN A 82 -7.58 -12.99 -5.89
C GLN A 82 -7.29 -11.84 -4.95
N ALA A 83 -7.94 -10.73 -5.26
CA ALA A 83 -8.67 -10.06 -4.19
C ALA A 83 -9.95 -10.90 -3.97
N PRO A 84 -10.36 -11.22 -2.73
CA PRO A 84 -11.42 -12.20 -2.44
C PRO A 84 -12.83 -11.86 -2.92
N SER A 85 -13.05 -10.87 -3.74
CA SER A 85 -14.39 -10.35 -3.99
C SER A 85 -14.89 -10.33 -5.43
N ARG A 86 -14.10 -10.64 -6.47
CA ARG A 86 -14.56 -10.40 -7.86
C ARG A 86 -14.01 -11.31 -8.96
N ALA A 87 -13.55 -12.54 -8.71
CA ALA A 87 -13.17 -13.44 -9.79
C ALA A 87 -14.40 -14.16 -10.35
N THR A 88 -14.67 -14.00 -11.64
CA THR A 88 -15.59 -14.87 -12.42
C THR A 88 -14.77 -15.95 -13.10
N ASP A 89 -15.34 -17.15 -13.28
CA ASP A 89 -14.66 -18.37 -13.74
C ASP A 89 -13.97 -18.28 -15.13
N GLU A 90 -14.23 -17.24 -15.92
CA GLU A 90 -13.65 -17.06 -17.26
C GLU A 90 -12.30 -16.31 -17.30
N GLN A 91 -11.82 -15.75 -16.17
CA GLN A 91 -10.65 -14.86 -16.13
C GLN A 91 -9.36 -15.52 -15.62
N ASP A 92 -9.32 -16.83 -15.55
CA ASP A 92 -8.16 -17.57 -15.00
C ASP A 92 -7.03 -17.76 -16.02
N LYS A 93 -6.51 -16.65 -16.56
CA LYS A 93 -5.33 -16.63 -17.43
C LYS A 93 -4.06 -16.18 -16.70
N SER A 94 -4.02 -16.31 -15.37
CA SER A 94 -2.89 -15.88 -14.60
C SER A 94 -1.60 -16.60 -15.00
N PHE A 95 -0.49 -15.85 -14.96
CA PHE A 95 0.82 -16.40 -15.29
C PHE A 95 1.21 -17.52 -14.32
N ARG A 96 1.51 -18.70 -14.88
CA ARG A 96 1.98 -19.88 -14.16
C ARG A 96 3.41 -20.19 -14.57
N ALA A 97 4.35 -19.85 -13.72
CA ALA A 97 5.76 -20.07 -14.02
C ALA A 97 6.07 -21.54 -14.30
N LEU A 98 6.83 -21.81 -15.35
CA LEU A 98 7.25 -23.15 -15.81
C LEU A 98 6.13 -24.11 -16.18
N GLN A 99 4.90 -23.65 -16.45
CA GLN A 99 3.78 -24.51 -16.84
C GLN A 99 3.60 -24.62 -18.36
N SER A 100 4.27 -23.77 -19.14
CA SER A 100 4.28 -23.80 -20.60
C SER A 100 5.61 -23.30 -21.16
N ASP A 101 5.81 -23.46 -22.46
CA ASP A 101 6.93 -22.91 -23.23
C ASP A 101 6.72 -21.45 -23.68
N LYS A 102 5.55 -20.85 -23.39
CA LYS A 102 5.21 -19.49 -23.81
C LYS A 102 5.96 -18.44 -22.99
N ILE A 103 6.45 -17.43 -23.70
CA ILE A 103 7.05 -16.23 -23.11
C ILE A 103 6.09 -15.05 -23.36
N PHE A 104 5.71 -14.38 -22.29
CA PHE A 104 4.76 -13.27 -22.30
C PHE A 104 5.43 -11.92 -22.02
N PHE A 105 6.61 -11.92 -21.37
CA PHE A 105 7.37 -10.72 -21.04
C PHE A 105 8.85 -11.03 -20.83
N ASN A 106 9.69 -10.02 -21.03
CA ASN A 106 11.12 -10.13 -20.74
C ASN A 106 11.36 -10.38 -19.25
N MET A 107 12.38 -11.19 -18.92
CA MET A 107 12.70 -11.65 -17.56
C MET A 107 11.60 -12.52 -16.91
N GLN A 108 10.77 -13.18 -17.70
CA GLN A 108 9.88 -14.25 -17.20
C GLN A 108 10.71 -15.44 -16.72
N PRO A 109 10.31 -16.13 -15.62
CA PRO A 109 10.94 -17.39 -15.21
C PRO A 109 10.87 -18.47 -16.28
N VAL A 110 12.02 -19.05 -16.67
CA VAL A 110 12.13 -20.14 -17.66
C VAL A 110 12.74 -21.42 -17.09
N ALA A 111 13.47 -21.33 -15.96
CA ALA A 111 13.93 -22.47 -15.20
C ALA A 111 14.09 -22.11 -13.72
N LEU A 112 14.16 -23.13 -12.87
CA LEU A 112 14.55 -23.05 -11.46
C LEU A 112 15.67 -24.06 -11.23
N VAL A 113 16.87 -23.57 -10.89
CA VAL A 113 18.01 -24.39 -10.51
C VAL A 113 18.02 -24.54 -8.99
N VAL A 114 18.09 -25.77 -8.49
CA VAL A 114 18.19 -26.06 -7.05
C VAL A 114 19.53 -26.74 -6.77
N ALA A 115 20.25 -26.22 -5.77
CA ALA A 115 21.58 -26.70 -5.38
C ALA A 115 21.75 -26.71 -3.84
N GLU A 116 22.89 -27.24 -3.39
CA GLU A 116 23.25 -27.33 -1.97
C GLU A 116 23.49 -25.95 -1.33
N THR A 117 23.99 -24.98 -2.11
CA THR A 117 24.19 -23.60 -1.65
C THR A 117 23.61 -22.61 -2.65
N TYR A 118 23.35 -21.38 -2.18
CA TYR A 118 22.87 -20.30 -3.02
C TYR A 118 23.85 -19.96 -4.16
N GLU A 119 25.16 -19.96 -3.87
CA GLU A 119 26.21 -19.66 -4.82
C GLU A 119 26.27 -20.71 -5.94
N GLN A 120 26.13 -21.99 -5.60
CA GLN A 120 26.07 -23.08 -6.58
C GLN A 120 24.83 -22.97 -7.46
N ALA A 121 23.66 -22.70 -6.88
CA ALA A 121 22.41 -22.51 -7.64
C ALA A 121 22.54 -21.32 -8.60
N ARG A 122 23.09 -20.19 -8.12
CA ARG A 122 23.31 -18.97 -8.90
C ARG A 122 24.34 -19.17 -10.03
N TYR A 123 25.42 -19.90 -9.77
CA TYR A 123 26.41 -20.22 -10.78
C TYR A 123 25.80 -21.12 -11.86
N ALA A 124 25.19 -22.22 -11.47
CA ALA A 124 24.60 -23.18 -12.40
C ALA A 124 23.46 -22.57 -13.23
N ALA A 125 22.70 -21.61 -12.67
CA ALA A 125 21.67 -20.88 -13.41
C ALA A 125 22.21 -20.15 -14.65
N ARG A 126 23.48 -19.70 -14.64
CA ARG A 126 24.13 -19.07 -15.79
C ARG A 126 24.55 -20.05 -16.88
N LEU A 127 24.59 -21.35 -16.57
CA LEU A 127 24.94 -22.42 -17.49
C LEU A 127 23.73 -22.94 -18.27
N VAL A 128 22.51 -22.59 -17.87
CA VAL A 128 21.28 -22.92 -18.58
C VAL A 128 21.23 -22.11 -19.89
N LYS A 129 21.14 -22.81 -21.03
CA LYS A 129 21.09 -22.18 -22.36
C LYS A 129 19.68 -22.29 -22.92
N VAL A 130 19.07 -21.16 -23.27
CA VAL A 130 17.71 -21.12 -23.81
C VAL A 130 17.73 -20.47 -25.19
N SER A 131 17.09 -21.08 -26.16
CA SER A 131 16.81 -20.47 -27.45
C SER A 131 15.30 -20.29 -27.62
N TYR A 132 14.92 -19.28 -28.39
CA TYR A 132 13.53 -18.86 -28.51
C TYR A 132 13.09 -18.77 -29.98
N ASN A 133 11.82 -19.03 -30.24
CA ASN A 133 11.11 -18.49 -31.39
C ASN A 133 10.47 -17.18 -30.94
N THR A 134 11.02 -16.07 -31.42
CA THR A 134 10.52 -14.72 -31.04
C THR A 134 9.30 -14.32 -31.85
N GLU A 135 8.40 -13.59 -31.21
CA GLU A 135 7.20 -13.02 -31.83
C GLU A 135 7.23 -11.50 -31.75
N PRO A 136 6.50 -10.80 -32.66
CA PRO A 136 6.27 -9.37 -32.52
C PRO A 136 5.66 -9.05 -31.14
N HIS A 137 6.15 -7.98 -30.51
CA HIS A 137 5.69 -7.57 -29.19
C HIS A 137 5.45 -6.06 -29.14
N THR A 138 4.72 -5.61 -28.13
CA THR A 138 4.57 -4.21 -27.79
C THR A 138 4.67 -4.01 -26.29
N THR A 139 5.54 -3.10 -25.88
CA THR A 139 5.71 -2.66 -24.49
C THR A 139 5.47 -1.17 -24.34
N ASP A 140 5.19 -0.47 -25.45
CA ASP A 140 4.94 0.96 -25.52
C ASP A 140 3.44 1.23 -25.41
N THR A 141 3.02 1.79 -24.27
CA THR A 141 1.63 2.18 -24.00
C THR A 141 1.14 3.28 -24.93
N GLU A 142 2.01 4.21 -25.32
CA GLU A 142 1.65 5.28 -26.28
C GLU A 142 1.29 4.73 -27.66
N ALA A 143 2.06 3.76 -28.13
CA ALA A 143 1.83 3.13 -29.44
C ALA A 143 0.48 2.40 -29.52
N VAL A 144 -0.05 1.93 -28.40
CA VAL A 144 -1.31 1.15 -28.35
C VAL A 144 -2.45 1.88 -27.62
N ARG A 145 -2.29 3.17 -27.29
CA ARG A 145 -3.34 3.94 -26.58
C ARG A 145 -4.66 4.03 -27.36
N ALA A 146 -4.61 4.02 -28.69
CA ALA A 146 -5.79 4.13 -29.54
C ALA A 146 -6.75 2.93 -29.44
N ILE A 147 -6.26 1.76 -29.06
CA ILE A 147 -7.06 0.54 -28.88
C ILE A 147 -7.42 0.28 -27.42
N ALA A 148 -7.22 1.27 -26.53
CA ALA A 148 -7.55 1.14 -25.12
C ALA A 148 -9.05 0.89 -24.92
N ARG A 149 -9.37 -0.03 -24.03
CA ARG A 149 -10.74 -0.47 -23.71
C ARG A 149 -11.10 -0.19 -22.25
N VAL A 150 -12.37 -0.19 -21.95
CA VAL A 150 -12.85 -0.14 -20.56
C VAL A 150 -12.43 -1.43 -19.84
N PRO A 151 -11.99 -1.37 -18.56
CA PRO A 151 -11.74 -2.56 -17.76
C PRO A 151 -12.99 -3.45 -17.67
N THR A 152 -12.77 -4.76 -17.59
CA THR A 152 -13.89 -5.72 -17.44
C THR A 152 -14.42 -5.74 -15.99
N GLN A 153 -13.64 -5.25 -15.05
CA GLN A 153 -14.01 -5.20 -13.62
C GLN A 153 -14.74 -3.88 -13.30
N GLY A 154 -15.99 -4.00 -12.88
CA GLY A 154 -16.85 -2.88 -12.49
C GLY A 154 -17.54 -2.18 -13.68
N PRO A 155 -18.62 -1.44 -13.42
CA PRO A 155 -19.27 -0.65 -14.45
C PRO A 155 -18.40 0.56 -14.82
N PRO A 156 -18.42 0.97 -16.11
CA PRO A 156 -17.75 2.21 -16.51
C PRO A 156 -18.36 3.40 -15.75
N PRO A 157 -17.55 4.39 -15.38
CA PRO A 157 -18.08 5.59 -14.74
C PRO A 157 -19.05 6.31 -15.67
N LYS A 158 -20.22 6.70 -15.10
CA LYS A 158 -21.20 7.49 -15.82
C LYS A 158 -20.88 8.99 -15.68
N PRO A 159 -21.16 9.80 -16.71
CA PRO A 159 -21.05 11.24 -16.59
C PRO A 159 -22.07 11.78 -15.58
N ARG A 160 -21.66 12.78 -14.80
CA ARG A 160 -22.53 13.59 -13.97
C ARG A 160 -22.83 14.88 -14.74
N GLY A 161 -24.11 15.27 -14.88
CA GLY A 161 -24.51 16.42 -15.69
C GLY A 161 -24.18 16.29 -17.17
N ASN A 162 -23.83 17.40 -17.82
CA ASN A 162 -23.50 17.49 -19.23
C ASN A 162 -22.07 18.03 -19.45
N PRO A 163 -21.02 17.25 -19.13
CA PRO A 163 -19.67 17.78 -19.06
C PRO A 163 -19.13 18.31 -20.39
N GLU A 164 -19.38 17.66 -21.52
CA GLU A 164 -18.88 18.08 -22.82
C GLU A 164 -19.54 19.36 -23.31
N GLU A 165 -20.87 19.49 -23.18
CA GLU A 165 -21.60 20.70 -23.53
C GLU A 165 -21.16 21.87 -22.67
N THR A 166 -21.06 21.64 -21.36
CA THR A 166 -20.59 22.69 -20.45
C THR A 166 -19.14 23.09 -20.72
N MET A 167 -18.28 22.15 -21.13
CA MET A 167 -16.92 22.45 -21.53
C MET A 167 -16.88 23.37 -22.75
N ARG A 168 -17.77 23.19 -23.73
CA ARG A 168 -17.83 24.06 -24.91
C ARG A 168 -18.14 25.52 -24.55
N THR A 169 -18.99 25.74 -23.56
CA THR A 169 -19.50 27.05 -23.16
C THR A 169 -18.81 27.68 -21.96
N ALA A 170 -17.91 26.98 -21.27
CA ALA A 170 -17.21 27.47 -20.10
C ALA A 170 -16.42 28.77 -20.38
N ALA A 171 -16.49 29.73 -19.45
CA ALA A 171 -15.90 31.06 -19.61
C ALA A 171 -14.37 31.04 -19.60
N VAL A 172 -13.75 30.17 -18.78
CA VAL A 172 -12.31 29.92 -18.72
C VAL A 172 -12.10 28.42 -18.79
N LYS A 173 -11.11 28.00 -19.59
CA LYS A 173 -10.82 26.58 -19.83
C LYS A 173 -9.33 26.34 -19.77
N VAL A 174 -8.95 25.19 -19.24
CA VAL A 174 -7.62 24.61 -19.37
C VAL A 174 -7.76 23.15 -19.78
N GLU A 175 -6.86 22.70 -20.65
CA GLU A 175 -6.79 21.31 -21.10
C GLU A 175 -5.33 20.93 -21.26
N ALA A 176 -4.93 19.82 -20.67
CA ALA A 176 -3.57 19.32 -20.76
C ALA A 176 -3.52 17.79 -20.65
N GLU A 177 -2.45 17.22 -21.17
CA GLU A 177 -2.14 15.80 -21.06
C GLU A 177 -0.94 15.61 -20.13
N TYR A 178 -1.06 14.64 -19.19
CA TYR A 178 -0.07 14.35 -18.15
C TYR A 178 0.37 12.90 -18.26
N ARG A 179 1.64 12.63 -17.96
CA ARG A 179 2.22 11.28 -18.01
C ARG A 179 2.97 10.94 -16.75
N ILE A 180 2.83 9.70 -16.33
CA ILE A 180 3.60 9.11 -15.24
C ILE A 180 4.24 7.83 -15.78
N PRO A 181 5.57 7.65 -15.65
CA PRO A 181 6.25 6.45 -16.10
C PRO A 181 5.88 5.25 -15.22
N ILE A 182 6.30 4.07 -15.64
CA ILE A 182 6.28 2.87 -14.79
C ILE A 182 7.22 3.10 -13.60
N GLU A 183 6.73 2.78 -12.40
CA GLU A 183 7.49 2.86 -11.16
C GLU A 183 7.52 1.52 -10.42
N HIS A 184 8.67 1.19 -9.83
CA HIS A 184 8.87 -0.06 -9.08
C HIS A 184 9.00 0.19 -7.57
N HIS A 185 8.40 -0.69 -6.77
CA HIS A 185 8.32 -0.58 -5.30
C HIS A 185 9.68 -0.57 -4.59
N ASN A 186 10.64 -1.30 -5.12
CA ASN A 186 12.01 -1.43 -4.61
C ASN A 186 12.14 -1.55 -3.07
N PRO A 187 11.33 -2.40 -2.39
CA PRO A 187 11.49 -2.61 -0.95
C PRO A 187 12.90 -3.12 -0.66
N ILE A 188 13.45 -2.73 0.50
CA ILE A 188 14.83 -3.12 0.87
C ILE A 188 14.96 -4.64 1.02
N GLU A 189 13.99 -5.30 1.66
CA GLU A 189 13.93 -6.75 1.73
C GLU A 189 13.59 -7.33 0.34
N PRO A 190 14.45 -8.19 -0.24
CA PRO A 190 14.09 -8.95 -1.43
C PRO A 190 12.93 -9.91 -1.16
N HIS A 191 12.14 -10.22 -2.18
CA HIS A 191 11.13 -11.27 -2.08
C HIS A 191 11.81 -12.62 -1.87
N ALA A 192 11.29 -13.39 -0.91
CA ALA A 192 11.84 -14.70 -0.54
C ALA A 192 10.77 -15.63 0.00
N ALA A 193 10.94 -16.92 -0.26
CA ALA A 193 10.18 -17.98 0.39
C ALA A 193 11.07 -19.15 0.81
N ILE A 194 10.71 -19.79 1.91
CA ILE A 194 11.21 -21.10 2.31
C ILE A 194 10.01 -22.04 2.43
N ALA A 195 10.00 -23.15 1.72
CA ALA A 195 8.91 -24.12 1.74
C ALA A 195 9.36 -25.48 2.33
N VAL A 196 8.53 -26.03 3.19
CA VAL A 196 8.76 -27.30 3.88
C VAL A 196 7.51 -28.16 3.80
N TRP A 197 7.63 -29.39 3.26
CA TRP A 197 6.57 -30.37 3.26
C TRP A 197 6.80 -31.45 4.32
N GLN A 198 5.72 -31.83 5.01
CA GLN A 198 5.65 -33.00 5.92
C GLN A 198 4.39 -33.80 5.59
N GLY A 199 4.52 -34.79 4.72
CA GLY A 199 3.35 -35.44 4.09
C GLY A 199 2.59 -34.42 3.25
N ASP A 200 1.29 -34.24 3.49
CA ASP A 200 0.46 -33.24 2.80
C ASP A 200 0.41 -31.88 3.50
N LYS A 201 1.19 -31.69 4.57
CA LYS A 201 1.26 -30.42 5.28
C LYS A 201 2.40 -29.58 4.75
N LEU A 202 2.08 -28.36 4.31
CA LEU A 202 3.01 -27.36 3.79
C LEU A 202 3.20 -26.23 4.81
N THR A 203 4.44 -25.93 5.16
CA THR A 203 4.80 -24.72 5.89
C THR A 203 5.62 -23.81 4.97
N VAL A 204 5.23 -22.53 4.86
CA VAL A 204 5.95 -21.55 4.05
C VAL A 204 6.26 -20.30 4.89
N PHE A 205 7.54 -19.94 4.93
CA PHE A 205 7.99 -18.63 5.37
C PHE A 205 8.04 -17.73 4.15
N ASP A 206 7.19 -16.73 4.09
CA ASP A 206 7.02 -15.88 2.89
C ASP A 206 7.04 -14.39 3.23
N LYS A 207 7.58 -13.59 2.32
CA LYS A 207 7.48 -12.15 2.39
C LYS A 207 6.15 -11.69 1.82
N THR A 208 5.13 -11.55 2.67
CA THR A 208 3.76 -11.21 2.24
C THR A 208 3.10 -10.14 3.10
N GLN A 209 2.17 -9.40 2.49
CA GLN A 209 1.25 -8.47 3.18
C GLN A 209 -0.03 -9.16 3.68
N GLY A 210 -0.22 -10.46 3.36
CA GLY A 210 -1.43 -11.20 3.75
C GLY A 210 -1.24 -12.70 3.73
N VAL A 211 -0.97 -13.30 4.89
CA VAL A 211 -0.66 -14.74 5.02
C VAL A 211 -1.83 -15.64 4.57
N TYR A 212 -3.09 -15.21 4.78
CA TYR A 212 -4.26 -15.98 4.37
C TYR A 212 -4.43 -16.05 2.85
N GLY A 213 -4.12 -14.96 2.13
CA GLY A 213 -4.15 -14.97 0.67
C GLY A 213 -3.11 -15.92 0.08
N VAL A 214 -1.90 -15.95 0.66
CA VAL A 214 -0.86 -16.90 0.25
C VAL A 214 -1.25 -18.34 0.61
N ARG A 215 -1.88 -18.56 1.77
CA ARG A 215 -2.39 -19.90 2.17
C ARG A 215 -3.39 -20.43 1.15
N ALA A 216 -4.43 -19.66 0.84
CA ALA A 216 -5.45 -20.06 -0.12
C ALA A 216 -4.85 -20.33 -1.52
N HIS A 217 -3.93 -19.45 -1.96
CA HIS A 217 -3.20 -19.61 -3.20
C HIS A 217 -2.41 -20.91 -3.29
N LEU A 218 -1.63 -21.25 -2.25
CA LEU A 218 -0.83 -22.48 -2.22
C LEU A 218 -1.71 -23.72 -2.06
N ALA A 219 -2.75 -23.66 -1.25
CA ALA A 219 -3.69 -24.76 -1.09
C ALA A 219 -4.34 -25.14 -2.43
N SER A 220 -4.83 -24.13 -3.16
CA SER A 220 -5.39 -24.32 -4.50
C SER A 220 -4.35 -24.85 -5.51
N SER A 221 -3.10 -24.29 -5.49
CA SER A 221 -2.03 -24.69 -6.40
C SER A 221 -1.67 -26.17 -6.30
N PHE A 222 -1.73 -26.73 -5.09
CA PHE A 222 -1.28 -28.11 -4.81
C PHE A 222 -2.43 -29.08 -4.56
N GLY A 223 -3.68 -28.65 -4.64
CA GLY A 223 -4.86 -29.49 -4.41
C GLY A 223 -4.94 -30.02 -2.98
N VAL A 224 -4.47 -29.24 -2.00
CA VAL A 224 -4.58 -29.57 -0.56
C VAL A 224 -5.57 -28.61 0.13
N THR A 225 -6.05 -28.99 1.32
CA THR A 225 -6.93 -28.09 2.08
C THR A 225 -6.14 -26.94 2.72
N GLU A 226 -6.79 -25.81 2.97
CA GLU A 226 -6.14 -24.65 3.59
C GLU A 226 -5.58 -24.95 4.99
N GLU A 227 -6.20 -25.85 5.74
CA GLU A 227 -5.73 -26.30 7.06
C GLU A 227 -4.38 -27.02 7.00
N ASN A 228 -4.05 -27.57 5.83
CA ASN A 228 -2.76 -28.22 5.58
C ASN A 228 -1.66 -27.22 5.15
N VAL A 229 -1.99 -25.95 4.99
CA VAL A 229 -1.02 -24.92 4.60
C VAL A 229 -0.85 -23.90 5.71
N SER A 230 0.35 -23.78 6.23
CA SER A 230 0.77 -22.76 7.20
C SER A 230 1.68 -21.74 6.53
N VAL A 231 1.36 -20.45 6.68
CA VAL A 231 2.18 -19.34 6.15
C VAL A 231 2.60 -18.44 7.30
N LEU A 232 3.91 -18.13 7.35
CA LEU A 232 4.51 -17.29 8.39
C LEU A 232 5.22 -16.09 7.77
N SER A 233 4.91 -14.88 8.26
CA SER A 233 5.49 -13.61 7.84
C SER A 233 5.53 -12.62 9.02
N PRO A 234 6.31 -12.88 10.09
CA PRO A 234 6.27 -12.06 11.30
C PRO A 234 6.85 -10.65 11.09
N PHE A 235 7.79 -10.48 10.16
CA PHE A 235 8.38 -9.19 9.81
C PHE A 235 8.51 -9.07 8.30
N VAL A 236 8.22 -7.87 7.79
CA VAL A 236 8.35 -7.51 6.38
C VAL A 236 9.19 -6.25 6.25
N GLY A 237 10.30 -6.32 5.54
CA GLY A 237 11.29 -5.26 5.35
C GLY A 237 10.93 -4.26 4.25
N GLY A 238 9.69 -3.75 4.31
CA GLY A 238 9.06 -2.93 3.29
C GLY A 238 8.32 -3.77 2.23
N ALA A 239 7.17 -3.29 1.80
CA ALA A 239 6.40 -3.96 0.75
C ALA A 239 5.74 -2.96 -0.21
N PHE A 240 5.05 -1.94 0.31
CA PHE A 240 4.47 -0.83 -0.46
C PHE A 240 3.41 -1.25 -1.49
N GLY A 241 2.90 -2.48 -1.42
CA GLY A 241 1.98 -3.08 -2.37
C GLY A 241 2.56 -4.29 -3.11
N SER A 242 3.88 -4.43 -3.23
CA SER A 242 4.55 -5.52 -3.97
C SER A 242 4.23 -6.93 -3.49
N SER A 243 3.70 -7.06 -2.28
CA SER A 243 3.38 -8.34 -1.63
C SER A 243 1.89 -8.47 -1.27
N LEU A 244 1.01 -7.65 -1.87
CA LEU A 244 -0.45 -7.76 -1.69
C LEU A 244 -1.03 -8.97 -2.43
N ARG A 245 -0.54 -9.21 -3.65
CA ARG A 245 -0.86 -10.44 -4.39
C ARG A 245 0.09 -11.55 -4.00
N PRO A 246 -0.37 -12.80 -3.93
CA PRO A 246 0.51 -13.95 -3.95
C PRO A 246 1.34 -13.92 -5.25
N ASN A 247 2.66 -13.96 -5.12
CA ASN A 247 3.56 -14.02 -6.26
C ASN A 247 3.80 -15.48 -6.70
N TYR A 248 4.38 -15.71 -7.86
CA TYR A 248 4.63 -17.07 -8.36
C TYR A 248 5.79 -17.80 -7.67
N TYR A 249 6.73 -17.08 -7.02
CA TYR A 249 7.90 -17.71 -6.40
C TYR A 249 7.57 -18.60 -5.19
N PRO A 250 6.58 -18.33 -4.31
CA PRO A 250 6.21 -19.27 -3.24
C PRO A 250 5.71 -20.60 -3.79
N ALA A 251 4.91 -20.59 -4.87
CA ALA A 251 4.44 -21.81 -5.51
C ALA A 251 5.58 -22.58 -6.16
N LEU A 252 6.52 -21.91 -6.87
CA LEU A 252 7.73 -22.55 -7.40
C LEU A 252 8.60 -23.17 -6.31
N THR A 253 8.77 -22.46 -5.20
CA THR A 253 9.55 -22.93 -4.05
C THR A 253 8.91 -24.15 -3.42
N ALA A 254 7.59 -24.12 -3.22
CA ALA A 254 6.82 -25.23 -2.65
C ALA A 254 6.81 -26.44 -3.59
N MET A 255 6.67 -26.23 -4.89
CA MET A 255 6.76 -27.28 -5.91
C MET A 255 8.12 -27.98 -5.86
N ALA A 256 9.21 -27.21 -5.88
CA ALA A 256 10.55 -27.77 -5.82
C ALA A 256 10.78 -28.54 -4.51
N ALA A 257 10.30 -28.02 -3.37
CA ALA A 257 10.41 -28.70 -2.08
C ALA A 257 9.63 -30.02 -2.05
N ARG A 258 8.44 -30.09 -2.68
CA ARG A 258 7.62 -31.31 -2.79
C ARG A 258 8.32 -32.38 -3.61
N GLU A 259 8.82 -32.02 -4.78
CA GLU A 259 9.52 -32.91 -5.71
C GLU A 259 10.82 -33.47 -5.13
N LEU A 260 11.58 -32.62 -4.44
CA LEU A 260 12.86 -33.04 -3.85
C LEU A 260 12.69 -33.72 -2.48
N LYS A 261 11.49 -33.68 -1.90
CA LYS A 261 11.22 -34.14 -0.51
C LYS A 261 12.20 -33.50 0.49
N ARG A 262 12.52 -32.24 0.27
CA ARG A 262 13.54 -31.49 0.98
C ARG A 262 13.14 -30.00 1.05
N PRO A 263 13.37 -29.30 2.16
CA PRO A 263 13.13 -27.85 2.21
C PRO A 263 13.89 -27.09 1.14
N VAL A 264 13.24 -26.13 0.51
CA VAL A 264 13.85 -25.25 -0.51
C VAL A 264 13.66 -23.80 -0.13
N LYS A 265 14.69 -22.99 -0.34
CA LYS A 265 14.68 -21.52 -0.23
C LYS A 265 14.92 -20.89 -1.58
N VAL A 266 14.06 -19.95 -1.96
CA VAL A 266 14.26 -19.04 -3.12
C VAL A 266 14.29 -17.61 -2.62
N VAL A 267 15.29 -16.85 -3.06
CA VAL A 267 15.44 -15.41 -2.78
C VAL A 267 15.64 -14.70 -4.10
N TYR A 268 14.84 -13.66 -4.37
CA TYR A 268 15.03 -12.82 -5.55
C TYR A 268 16.28 -11.95 -5.43
N THR A 269 16.97 -11.76 -6.53
CA THR A 269 17.89 -10.65 -6.69
C THR A 269 17.09 -9.35 -6.93
N ARG A 270 17.74 -8.19 -6.77
CA ARG A 270 17.10 -6.91 -7.10
C ARG A 270 16.56 -6.87 -8.53
N THR A 271 17.34 -7.36 -9.49
CA THR A 271 16.94 -7.45 -10.91
C THR A 271 15.67 -8.31 -11.09
N GLN A 272 15.59 -9.47 -10.43
CA GLN A 272 14.42 -10.34 -10.52
C GLN A 272 13.15 -9.69 -9.94
N MET A 273 13.29 -8.74 -9.03
CA MET A 273 12.14 -8.03 -8.45
C MET A 273 11.44 -7.11 -9.45
N PHE A 274 12.12 -6.62 -10.49
CA PHE A 274 11.51 -5.72 -11.47
C PHE A 274 10.41 -6.38 -12.32
N THR A 275 10.42 -7.70 -12.46
CA THR A 275 9.37 -8.44 -13.16
C THR A 275 8.68 -9.48 -12.27
N GLY A 276 9.14 -9.64 -11.04
CA GLY A 276 8.71 -10.69 -10.11
C GLY A 276 7.45 -10.39 -9.32
N HIS A 277 7.00 -9.14 -9.26
CA HIS A 277 5.88 -8.75 -8.38
C HIS A 277 4.98 -7.62 -8.91
N GLY A 278 5.17 -7.16 -10.14
CA GLY A 278 4.41 -6.05 -10.71
C GLY A 278 4.98 -4.66 -10.35
N TYR A 279 4.27 -3.61 -10.77
CA TYR A 279 4.72 -2.21 -10.76
C TYR A 279 3.52 -1.26 -10.83
N ARG A 280 3.70 0.03 -10.53
CA ARG A 280 2.72 1.08 -10.85
C ARG A 280 2.64 1.25 -12.36
N PRO A 281 1.43 1.18 -12.98
CA PRO A 281 1.32 1.25 -14.44
C PRO A 281 1.72 2.61 -14.99
N TYR A 282 2.21 2.63 -16.23
CA TYR A 282 2.32 3.83 -17.02
C TYR A 282 0.95 4.46 -17.21
N THR A 283 0.82 5.78 -17.01
CA THR A 283 -0.46 6.48 -17.21
C THR A 283 -0.36 7.63 -18.18
N ILE A 284 -1.35 7.73 -19.06
CA ILE A 284 -1.62 8.88 -19.93
C ILE A 284 -2.94 9.47 -19.44
N GLN A 285 -2.93 10.74 -19.04
CA GLN A 285 -4.09 11.37 -18.42
C GLN A 285 -4.38 12.69 -19.11
N LYS A 286 -5.58 12.83 -19.70
CA LYS A 286 -6.06 14.08 -20.28
C LYS A 286 -7.03 14.73 -19.31
N VAL A 287 -6.69 15.91 -18.80
CA VAL A 287 -7.55 16.68 -17.89
C VAL A 287 -7.99 17.97 -18.56
N ALA A 288 -9.30 18.19 -18.60
CA ALA A 288 -9.90 19.45 -19.04
C ALA A 288 -10.78 19.99 -17.89
N LEU A 289 -10.55 21.26 -17.51
CA LEU A 289 -11.31 21.96 -16.49
C LEU A 289 -11.95 23.20 -17.11
N GLY A 290 -13.24 23.38 -16.88
CA GLY A 290 -13.99 24.58 -17.24
C GLY A 290 -14.51 25.28 -15.98
N ALA A 291 -14.42 26.60 -15.94
CA ALA A 291 -14.86 27.41 -14.81
C ALA A 291 -15.55 28.72 -15.24
N GLU A 292 -16.31 29.24 -14.31
CA GLU A 292 -16.77 30.63 -14.35
C GLU A 292 -15.59 31.59 -14.06
N ARG A 293 -15.73 32.88 -14.41
CA ARG A 293 -14.74 33.91 -14.05
C ARG A 293 -14.55 34.09 -12.54
N SER A 294 -15.53 33.69 -11.75
CA SER A 294 -15.49 33.66 -10.28
C SER A 294 -14.54 32.59 -9.72
N GLY A 295 -14.06 31.67 -10.56
CA GLY A 295 -13.27 30.51 -10.16
C GLY A 295 -14.11 29.25 -9.84
N LYS A 296 -15.45 29.34 -9.86
CA LYS A 296 -16.32 28.18 -9.62
C LYS A 296 -16.24 27.21 -10.80
N LEU A 297 -15.90 25.96 -10.54
CA LEU A 297 -15.86 24.89 -11.54
C LEU A 297 -17.26 24.65 -12.11
N SER A 298 -17.36 24.69 -13.42
CA SER A 298 -18.57 24.35 -14.17
C SER A 298 -18.52 22.92 -14.71
N THR A 299 -17.32 22.44 -15.07
CA THR A 299 -17.14 21.12 -15.64
C THR A 299 -15.72 20.58 -15.44
N MET A 300 -15.60 19.26 -15.31
CA MET A 300 -14.33 18.52 -15.30
C MET A 300 -14.42 17.30 -16.21
N ILE A 301 -13.39 17.07 -17.03
CA ILE A 301 -13.20 15.85 -17.80
C ILE A 301 -11.80 15.33 -17.47
N HIS A 302 -11.70 14.07 -17.03
CA HIS A 302 -10.43 13.44 -16.71
C HIS A 302 -10.37 12.04 -17.32
N GLU A 303 -9.84 11.95 -18.52
CA GLU A 303 -9.67 10.70 -19.27
C GLU A 303 -8.33 10.07 -18.94
N VAL A 304 -8.32 8.77 -18.64
CA VAL A 304 -7.11 8.02 -18.30
C VAL A 304 -6.98 6.79 -19.18
N VAL A 305 -5.76 6.57 -19.66
CA VAL A 305 -5.32 5.30 -20.25
C VAL A 305 -4.10 4.83 -19.44
N HIS A 306 -4.12 3.57 -19.00
CA HIS A 306 -2.92 2.94 -18.44
C HIS A 306 -2.71 1.53 -19.00
N ASN A 307 -1.48 1.01 -18.88
CA ASN A 307 -1.19 -0.33 -19.36
C ASN A 307 -1.62 -1.40 -18.36
N THR A 308 -1.99 -2.55 -18.92
CA THR A 308 -2.09 -3.83 -18.23
C THR A 308 -1.32 -4.90 -19.02
N SER A 309 -1.34 -6.16 -18.60
CA SER A 309 -0.65 -7.23 -19.30
C SER A 309 -1.56 -7.99 -20.26
N ASN A 310 -0.93 -8.82 -21.12
CA ASN A 310 -1.63 -9.81 -21.93
C ASN A 310 -1.97 -11.10 -21.18
N ILE A 311 -1.58 -11.18 -19.89
CA ILE A 311 -1.76 -12.38 -19.06
C ILE A 311 -2.98 -12.21 -18.17
N ASP A 312 -3.08 -11.03 -17.56
CA ASP A 312 -4.03 -10.74 -16.50
C ASP A 312 -4.45 -9.26 -16.56
N GLU A 313 -5.68 -8.97 -16.20
CA GLU A 313 -6.18 -7.60 -16.18
C GLU A 313 -5.91 -6.96 -14.80
N PHE A 314 -5.24 -5.82 -14.82
CA PHE A 314 -5.13 -4.92 -13.70
C PHE A 314 -5.67 -3.55 -14.06
N SER A 315 -6.47 -2.99 -13.18
CA SER A 315 -6.98 -1.62 -13.29
C SER A 315 -6.66 -0.86 -12.01
N ASP A 316 -5.99 0.27 -12.15
CA ASP A 316 -5.71 1.20 -11.06
C ASP A 316 -6.74 2.34 -11.09
N GLU A 317 -7.48 2.56 -10.00
CA GLU A 317 -8.61 3.50 -9.97
C GLU A 317 -8.17 4.98 -9.98
N THR A 318 -7.44 5.37 -11.03
CA THR A 318 -6.78 6.67 -11.16
C THR A 318 -7.76 7.85 -11.13
N THR A 319 -9.01 7.67 -11.56
CA THR A 319 -10.01 8.74 -11.61
C THR A 319 -10.93 8.80 -10.38
N LEU A 320 -10.76 7.91 -9.40
CA LEU A 320 -11.67 7.81 -8.25
C LEU A 320 -11.81 9.14 -7.52
N PHE A 321 -10.70 9.73 -7.10
CA PHE A 321 -10.73 10.94 -6.27
C PHE A 321 -11.03 12.22 -7.07
N THR A 322 -10.84 12.22 -8.39
CA THR A 322 -11.34 13.30 -9.25
C THR A 322 -12.85 13.50 -9.11
N ARG A 323 -13.58 12.41 -8.88
CA ARG A 323 -15.04 12.45 -8.73
C ARG A 323 -15.51 12.98 -7.36
N GLN A 324 -14.60 13.03 -6.35
CA GLN A 324 -14.95 13.22 -4.94
C GLN A 324 -14.36 14.49 -4.31
N VAL A 325 -13.20 14.98 -4.82
CA VAL A 325 -12.42 15.99 -4.08
C VAL A 325 -12.98 17.39 -4.19
N TYR A 326 -13.46 17.82 -5.38
CA TYR A 326 -13.98 19.15 -5.64
C TYR A 326 -15.46 19.17 -6.02
N ALA A 327 -16.17 20.20 -5.60
CA ALA A 327 -17.53 20.43 -6.03
C ALA A 327 -17.57 20.83 -7.51
N CYS A 328 -18.16 20.01 -8.36
CA CYS A 328 -18.35 20.28 -9.77
C CYS A 328 -19.63 19.63 -10.26
N PRO A 329 -20.57 20.38 -10.86
CA PRO A 329 -21.87 19.84 -11.25
C PRO A 329 -21.79 18.93 -12.50
N ASN A 330 -20.80 19.14 -13.38
CA ASN A 330 -20.64 18.37 -14.59
C ASN A 330 -19.28 17.69 -14.61
N LEU A 331 -19.26 16.36 -14.64
CA LEU A 331 -18.03 15.59 -14.56
C LEU A 331 -18.11 14.32 -15.40
N TYR A 332 -17.04 14.03 -16.14
CA TYR A 332 -16.82 12.74 -16.76
C TYR A 332 -15.36 12.30 -16.54
N ALA A 333 -15.17 11.14 -15.94
CA ALA A 333 -13.85 10.65 -15.55
C ALA A 333 -13.66 9.18 -15.95
N PRO A 334 -13.57 8.89 -17.28
CA PRO A 334 -13.41 7.52 -17.77
C PRO A 334 -11.99 7.02 -17.59
N LEU A 335 -11.90 5.72 -17.30
CA LEU A 335 -10.64 4.98 -17.26
C LEU A 335 -10.66 3.90 -18.32
N LYS A 336 -9.58 3.81 -19.11
CA LYS A 336 -9.34 2.76 -20.10
C LYS A 336 -8.00 2.08 -19.83
N ILE A 337 -7.89 0.85 -20.27
CA ILE A 337 -6.66 0.06 -20.18
C ILE A 337 -6.24 -0.44 -21.56
N THR A 338 -4.93 -0.59 -21.74
CA THR A 338 -4.37 -1.19 -22.95
C THR A 338 -3.38 -2.30 -22.57
N ASN A 339 -3.40 -3.39 -23.34
CA ASN A 339 -2.56 -4.54 -23.08
C ASN A 339 -1.15 -4.34 -23.65
N THR A 340 -0.14 -4.71 -22.87
CA THR A 340 1.27 -4.71 -23.27
C THR A 340 1.94 -6.04 -22.92
N ASP A 341 3.05 -6.36 -23.60
CA ASP A 341 3.87 -7.56 -23.34
C ASP A 341 4.87 -7.26 -22.20
N LEU A 342 4.33 -6.77 -21.08
CA LEU A 342 5.00 -6.52 -19.81
C LEU A 342 4.34 -7.38 -18.71
N PRO A 343 4.99 -7.58 -17.54
CA PRO A 343 4.33 -8.21 -16.39
C PRO A 343 3.06 -7.48 -16.00
N THR A 344 2.16 -8.15 -15.32
CA THR A 344 0.93 -7.51 -14.81
C THR A 344 1.29 -6.46 -13.77
N PRO A 345 0.79 -5.21 -13.88
CA PRO A 345 0.94 -4.20 -12.84
C PRO A 345 0.31 -4.63 -11.52
N THR A 346 0.65 -3.94 -10.44
CA THR A 346 0.04 -4.16 -9.12
C THR A 346 -0.05 -2.84 -8.35
N TRP A 347 -0.82 -2.85 -7.26
CA TRP A 347 -0.95 -1.70 -6.38
C TRP A 347 0.41 -1.26 -5.84
N MET A 348 0.67 0.02 -5.91
CA MET A 348 1.82 0.65 -5.29
C MET A 348 1.34 1.83 -4.45
N ARG A 349 1.87 2.05 -3.27
CA ARG A 349 1.47 3.04 -2.26
C ARG A 349 0.64 4.20 -2.82
N ALA A 350 -0.57 4.42 -2.32
CA ALA A 350 -1.60 5.31 -2.87
C ALA A 350 -2.03 4.96 -4.31
N PRO A 351 -2.42 3.68 -4.60
CA PRO A 351 -2.77 3.26 -5.95
C PRO A 351 -3.90 4.11 -6.52
N GLY A 352 -3.76 4.50 -7.78
CA GLY A 352 -4.68 5.40 -8.47
C GLY A 352 -4.66 6.83 -7.94
N ALA A 353 -4.69 7.02 -6.62
CA ALA A 353 -4.79 8.34 -6.00
C ALA A 353 -3.63 9.26 -6.35
N VAL A 354 -2.38 8.84 -6.13
CA VAL A 354 -1.23 9.71 -6.41
C VAL A 354 -1.13 10.03 -7.90
N SER A 355 -1.43 9.06 -8.76
CA SER A 355 -1.41 9.24 -10.21
C SER A 355 -2.50 10.21 -10.67
N GLY A 356 -3.75 10.01 -10.23
CA GLY A 356 -4.86 10.85 -10.62
C GLY A 356 -4.79 12.26 -10.04
N MET A 357 -4.37 12.37 -8.78
CA MET A 357 -4.23 13.68 -8.13
C MET A 357 -3.05 14.47 -8.68
N PHE A 358 -1.99 13.83 -9.20
CA PHE A 358 -0.93 14.54 -9.93
C PHE A 358 -1.52 15.36 -11.10
N ALA A 359 -2.27 14.71 -11.98
CA ALA A 359 -2.85 15.38 -13.14
C ALA A 359 -3.90 16.43 -12.73
N LEU A 360 -4.82 16.07 -11.83
CA LEU A 360 -5.88 16.97 -11.38
C LEU A 360 -5.33 18.21 -10.68
N GLU A 361 -4.40 18.04 -9.74
CA GLU A 361 -3.87 19.14 -8.94
C GLU A 361 -2.95 20.08 -9.75
N CYS A 362 -2.26 19.55 -10.77
CA CYS A 362 -1.56 20.37 -11.75
C CYS A 362 -2.55 21.17 -12.61
N ALA A 363 -3.63 20.54 -13.11
CA ALA A 363 -4.65 21.22 -13.89
C ALA A 363 -5.39 22.29 -13.06
N MET A 364 -5.65 22.05 -11.77
CA MET A 364 -6.22 23.04 -10.85
C MET A 364 -5.31 24.25 -10.68
N ASP A 365 -3.99 24.04 -10.62
CA ASP A 365 -3.02 25.13 -10.55
C ASP A 365 -2.95 25.89 -11.88
N GLU A 366 -2.99 25.21 -13.02
CA GLU A 366 -3.08 25.84 -14.35
C GLU A 366 -4.34 26.69 -14.49
N LEU A 367 -5.48 26.21 -14.00
CA LEU A 367 -6.74 26.97 -13.99
C LEU A 367 -6.65 28.20 -13.07
N ALA A 368 -5.98 28.09 -11.92
CA ALA A 368 -5.76 29.21 -11.01
C ALA A 368 -5.01 30.35 -11.68
N TYR A 369 -3.95 30.03 -12.43
CA TYR A 369 -3.22 31.02 -13.21
C TYR A 369 -4.03 31.60 -14.37
N ALA A 370 -4.81 30.79 -15.09
CA ALA A 370 -5.68 31.27 -16.16
C ALA A 370 -6.75 32.24 -15.65
N LEU A 371 -7.22 32.03 -14.42
CA LEU A 371 -8.19 32.89 -13.73
C LEU A 371 -7.55 34.08 -12.99
N LYS A 372 -6.23 34.05 -12.78
CA LYS A 372 -5.49 34.99 -11.91
C LYS A 372 -6.00 34.93 -10.45
N ILE A 373 -6.33 33.75 -9.98
CA ILE A 373 -6.76 33.46 -8.59
C ILE A 373 -5.64 32.68 -7.90
N ASP A 374 -5.41 32.97 -6.61
CA ASP A 374 -4.46 32.20 -5.83
C ASP A 374 -4.81 30.70 -5.85
N PRO A 375 -3.84 29.77 -6.03
CA PRO A 375 -4.11 28.34 -6.09
C PRO A 375 -4.84 27.77 -4.87
N LEU A 376 -4.58 28.30 -3.67
CA LEU A 376 -5.29 27.88 -2.45
C LEU A 376 -6.73 28.41 -2.47
N GLU A 377 -6.92 29.66 -2.87
CA GLU A 377 -8.25 30.27 -2.94
C GLU A 377 -9.14 29.53 -3.95
N LEU A 378 -8.61 29.16 -5.12
CA LEU A 378 -9.37 28.39 -6.10
C LEU A 378 -9.88 27.06 -5.52
N ARG A 379 -9.08 26.38 -4.69
CA ARG A 379 -9.49 25.14 -4.01
C ARG A 379 -10.57 25.37 -2.95
N LEU A 380 -10.49 26.50 -2.24
CA LEU A 380 -11.49 26.90 -1.26
C LEU A 380 -12.84 27.28 -1.92
N ILE A 381 -12.81 27.94 -3.08
CA ILE A 381 -14.02 28.25 -3.88
C ILE A 381 -14.74 26.95 -4.28
N ASN A 382 -13.97 25.90 -4.61
CA ASN A 382 -14.51 24.63 -5.09
C ASN A 382 -14.55 23.53 -4.03
N TYR A 383 -14.54 23.91 -2.76
CA TYR A 383 -14.63 22.96 -1.66
C TYR A 383 -15.97 22.22 -1.68
N ALA A 384 -15.91 20.89 -1.61
CA ALA A 384 -17.08 20.03 -1.56
C ALA A 384 -17.54 19.83 -0.10
N GLU A 385 -18.74 20.29 0.24
CA GLU A 385 -19.33 20.11 1.58
C GLU A 385 -19.93 18.71 1.78
N VAL A 386 -20.35 18.08 0.69
CA VAL A 386 -20.82 16.70 0.62
C VAL A 386 -19.99 15.96 -0.44
N ASP A 387 -19.94 14.64 -0.38
CA ASP A 387 -19.28 13.85 -1.42
C ASP A 387 -20.01 14.05 -2.76
N PRO A 388 -19.35 14.65 -3.76
CA PRO A 388 -20.00 14.93 -5.03
C PRO A 388 -20.44 13.69 -5.80
N GLU A 389 -19.78 12.55 -5.57
CA GLU A 389 -20.06 11.30 -6.27
C GLU A 389 -21.30 10.60 -5.74
N SER A 390 -21.42 10.47 -4.43
CA SER A 390 -22.53 9.75 -3.79
C SER A 390 -23.63 10.67 -3.26
N GLY A 391 -23.37 11.97 -3.12
CA GLY A 391 -24.27 12.92 -2.46
C GLY A 391 -24.33 12.77 -0.94
N LYS A 392 -23.56 11.84 -0.35
CA LYS A 392 -23.56 11.59 1.09
C LYS A 392 -22.77 12.65 1.84
N PRO A 393 -23.17 12.99 3.08
CA PRO A 393 -22.32 13.81 3.95
C PRO A 393 -21.03 13.06 4.27
N PHE A 394 -19.93 13.80 4.49
CA PHE A 394 -18.71 13.21 5.02
C PHE A 394 -18.91 12.85 6.50
N SER A 395 -18.32 11.72 6.94
CA SER A 395 -18.31 11.36 8.36
C SER A 395 -17.56 12.40 9.21
N SER A 396 -16.45 12.93 8.68
CA SER A 396 -15.80 14.18 9.05
C SER A 396 -14.93 14.68 7.90
N LYS A 397 -14.68 15.99 7.81
CA LYS A 397 -13.82 16.60 6.78
C LYS A 397 -13.22 17.91 7.29
N ALA A 398 -11.99 17.85 7.80
CA ALA A 398 -11.26 19.03 8.30
C ALA A 398 -10.26 19.58 7.26
N LEU A 399 -10.54 19.46 5.95
CA LEU A 399 -9.65 19.91 4.89
C LEU A 399 -9.44 21.42 4.89
N ARG A 400 -10.48 22.23 5.23
CA ARG A 400 -10.33 23.69 5.36
C ARG A 400 -9.28 24.04 6.41
N GLU A 401 -9.27 23.31 7.52
CA GLU A 401 -8.30 23.50 8.60
C GLU A 401 -6.90 23.04 8.17
N CYS A 402 -6.80 21.96 7.37
CA CYS A 402 -5.52 21.55 6.77
C CYS A 402 -4.95 22.67 5.88
N TYR A 403 -5.77 23.30 5.05
CA TYR A 403 -5.36 24.43 4.22
C TYR A 403 -4.91 25.62 5.06
N ARG A 404 -5.73 26.01 6.06
CA ARG A 404 -5.43 27.16 6.93
C ARG A 404 -4.10 26.95 7.68
N LEU A 405 -3.96 25.84 8.37
CA LEU A 405 -2.78 25.53 9.19
C LEU A 405 -1.53 25.33 8.31
N GLY A 406 -1.68 24.64 7.18
CA GLY A 406 -0.59 24.45 6.23
C GLY A 406 -0.09 25.76 5.63
N ALA A 407 -1.00 26.61 5.17
CA ALA A 407 -0.67 27.94 4.63
C ALA A 407 -0.02 28.84 5.68
N GLU A 408 -0.49 28.81 6.93
CA GLU A 408 0.09 29.58 8.04
C GLU A 408 1.52 29.13 8.34
N LYS A 409 1.74 27.84 8.56
CA LYS A 409 3.07 27.26 8.85
C LYS A 409 4.05 27.47 7.70
N PHE A 410 3.58 27.34 6.47
CA PHE A 410 4.39 27.57 5.27
C PHE A 410 4.70 29.03 5.04
N GLY A 411 3.84 29.94 5.51
CA GLY A 411 3.93 31.37 5.24
C GLY A 411 3.40 31.76 3.86
N TRP A 412 2.39 31.02 3.36
CA TRP A 412 1.84 31.14 2.00
C TRP A 412 1.47 32.55 1.58
N LYS A 413 1.02 33.40 2.51
CA LYS A 413 0.70 34.84 2.26
C LYS A 413 1.86 35.64 1.70
N LYS A 414 3.12 35.19 1.84
CA LYS A 414 4.31 35.86 1.29
C LYS A 414 4.60 35.44 -0.15
N ARG A 415 3.84 34.50 -0.70
CA ARG A 415 4.00 34.02 -2.08
C ARG A 415 3.68 35.16 -3.04
N GLN A 416 4.59 35.41 -3.97
CA GLN A 416 4.34 36.28 -5.09
C GLN A 416 3.65 35.47 -6.19
N PHE A 417 2.58 36.00 -6.78
CA PHE A 417 1.76 35.25 -7.74
C PHE A 417 2.49 34.93 -9.06
N GLU A 418 3.26 35.89 -9.55
CA GLU A 418 3.88 35.78 -10.87
C GLU A 418 5.02 34.74 -10.87
N PRO A 419 5.09 33.83 -11.86
CA PRO A 419 6.21 32.92 -12.00
C PRO A 419 7.54 33.66 -12.15
N ARG A 420 8.63 33.08 -11.62
CA ARG A 420 10.01 33.63 -11.65
C ARG A 420 10.22 34.90 -10.80
N SER A 421 9.23 35.27 -10.01
CA SER A 421 9.30 36.45 -9.17
C SER A 421 10.14 36.31 -7.90
N MET A 422 10.34 35.09 -7.44
CA MET A 422 11.06 34.79 -6.19
C MET A 422 12.45 34.21 -6.48
N ARG A 423 13.46 34.68 -5.74
CA ARG A 423 14.86 34.24 -5.92
C ARG A 423 15.60 34.12 -4.60
N ASP A 424 16.61 33.25 -4.61
CA ASP A 424 17.64 33.13 -3.59
C ASP A 424 19.00 33.13 -4.29
N GLY A 425 19.62 34.33 -4.35
CA GLY A 425 20.76 34.56 -5.22
C GLY A 425 20.45 34.28 -6.70
N ARG A 426 21.18 33.36 -7.34
CA ARG A 426 20.94 32.96 -8.72
C ARG A 426 19.80 31.92 -8.85
N LEU A 427 19.45 31.22 -7.77
CA LEU A 427 18.43 30.18 -7.79
C LEU A 427 17.02 30.79 -7.90
N LEU A 428 16.19 30.16 -8.72
CA LEU A 428 14.78 30.47 -8.81
C LEU A 428 14.03 29.73 -7.67
N VAL A 429 13.23 30.47 -6.90
CA VAL A 429 12.44 29.90 -5.81
C VAL A 429 11.00 29.73 -6.27
N GLY A 430 10.44 28.56 -6.05
CA GLY A 430 9.05 28.27 -6.39
C GLY A 430 8.28 27.68 -5.23
N TRP A 431 7.05 28.15 -5.05
CA TRP A 431 6.10 27.66 -4.04
C TRP A 431 4.88 27.06 -4.72
N GLY A 432 4.61 25.78 -4.44
CA GLY A 432 3.46 25.03 -4.94
C GLY A 432 2.68 24.38 -3.82
N MET A 433 1.43 24.03 -4.09
CA MET A 433 0.60 23.31 -3.17
C MET A 433 -0.29 22.30 -3.89
N ALA A 434 -0.78 21.30 -3.16
CA ALA A 434 -1.77 20.34 -3.63
C ALA A 434 -2.65 19.84 -2.48
N THR A 435 -3.82 19.34 -2.85
CA THR A 435 -4.72 18.60 -1.98
C THR A 435 -4.32 17.13 -1.98
N SER A 436 -4.44 16.47 -0.84
CA SER A 436 -4.37 15.01 -0.74
C SER A 436 -5.66 14.44 -0.18
N VAL A 437 -6.02 13.25 -0.64
CA VAL A 437 -7.22 12.52 -0.25
C VAL A 437 -6.95 11.03 -0.26
N TRP A 438 -7.53 10.29 0.68
CA TRP A 438 -7.43 8.82 0.73
C TRP A 438 -8.64 8.21 1.42
N ASP A 439 -8.96 6.96 1.10
CA ASP A 439 -10.03 6.22 1.74
C ASP A 439 -9.77 6.01 3.23
N ALA A 440 -10.84 6.11 4.02
CA ALA A 440 -10.84 5.72 5.42
C ALA A 440 -11.52 4.35 5.58
N ALA A 441 -11.02 3.34 4.86
CA ALA A 441 -11.61 2.01 4.81
C ALA A 441 -11.46 1.26 6.14
N GLN A 442 -12.42 0.38 6.42
CA GLN A 442 -12.39 -0.65 7.45
C GLN A 442 -12.82 -1.97 6.83
N MET A 443 -12.04 -3.03 7.05
CA MET A 443 -12.31 -4.38 6.57
C MET A 443 -12.66 -5.29 7.74
N PRO A 444 -13.40 -6.40 7.50
CA PRO A 444 -13.59 -7.42 8.53
C PRO A 444 -12.24 -7.94 9.04
N ALA A 445 -12.10 -8.05 10.36
CA ALA A 445 -10.90 -8.55 11.02
C ALA A 445 -11.25 -9.18 12.37
N ALA A 446 -10.50 -10.21 12.76
CA ALA A 446 -10.62 -10.83 14.06
C ALA A 446 -9.32 -10.74 14.87
N ALA A 447 -9.47 -10.64 16.19
CA ALA A 447 -8.35 -10.68 17.14
C ALA A 447 -8.73 -11.56 18.34
N LEU A 448 -7.72 -12.28 18.83
CA LEU A 448 -7.81 -13.12 20.03
C LEU A 448 -7.00 -12.47 21.14
N ILE A 449 -7.56 -12.44 22.35
CA ILE A 449 -6.85 -12.03 23.57
C ILE A 449 -6.94 -13.15 24.61
N THR A 450 -5.80 -13.53 25.16
CA THR A 450 -5.69 -14.38 26.33
C THR A 450 -5.10 -13.57 27.49
N LEU A 451 -5.93 -13.20 28.44
CA LEU A 451 -5.53 -12.56 29.70
C LEU A 451 -5.24 -13.65 30.74
N ARG A 452 -4.03 -13.64 31.31
CA ARG A 452 -3.60 -14.60 32.33
C ARG A 452 -3.78 -14.05 33.76
N VAL A 453 -3.89 -14.96 34.69
CA VAL A 453 -4.10 -14.64 36.12
C VAL A 453 -2.91 -13.88 36.75
N ASP A 454 -1.73 -13.96 36.15
CA ASP A 454 -0.53 -13.20 36.52
C ASP A 454 -0.55 -11.74 36.03
N GLY A 455 -1.59 -11.34 35.30
CA GLY A 455 -1.75 -10.00 34.75
C GLY A 455 -1.02 -9.76 33.42
N THR A 456 -0.55 -10.83 32.76
CA THR A 456 -0.01 -10.73 31.39
C THR A 456 -1.10 -11.03 30.36
N ALA A 457 -0.97 -10.46 29.16
CA ALA A 457 -1.88 -10.71 28.06
C ALA A 457 -1.13 -11.07 26.77
N GLN A 458 -1.63 -12.11 26.08
CA GLN A 458 -1.24 -12.44 24.71
C GLN A 458 -2.36 -12.02 23.78
N VAL A 459 -2.01 -11.30 22.71
CA VAL A 459 -2.94 -10.79 21.72
C VAL A 459 -2.47 -11.26 20.36
N ALA A 460 -3.38 -11.75 19.50
CA ALA A 460 -3.00 -12.29 18.21
C ALA A 460 -4.01 -11.94 17.11
N SER A 461 -3.49 -11.69 15.90
CA SER A 461 -4.27 -11.56 14.66
C SER A 461 -3.34 -11.84 13.47
N ALA A 462 -3.84 -12.45 12.40
CA ALA A 462 -3.04 -12.83 11.24
C ALA A 462 -2.71 -11.66 10.29
N THR A 463 -2.63 -10.43 10.81
CA THR A 463 -2.19 -9.26 10.06
C THR A 463 -0.69 -9.29 9.80
N SER A 464 -0.15 -8.29 9.10
CA SER A 464 1.29 -8.13 8.85
C SER A 464 1.83 -6.85 9.49
N ASP A 465 3.15 -6.68 9.54
CA ASP A 465 3.83 -5.40 9.81
C ASP A 465 4.84 -5.09 8.70
N ILE A 466 4.41 -4.29 7.72
CA ILE A 466 5.25 -3.82 6.60
C ILE A 466 6.07 -2.57 6.94
N GLY A 467 6.11 -2.19 8.23
CA GLY A 467 6.90 -1.06 8.72
C GLY A 467 6.12 0.09 9.39
N PRO A 468 4.76 0.13 9.45
CA PRO A 468 4.05 1.25 10.08
C PRO A 468 4.06 1.18 11.62
N GLY A 469 4.47 0.05 12.21
CA GLY A 469 4.47 -0.16 13.66
C GLY A 469 3.23 -0.86 14.17
N THR A 470 2.71 -1.83 13.43
CA THR A 470 1.52 -2.61 13.78
C THR A 470 1.66 -3.27 15.16
N TYR A 471 2.83 -3.88 15.46
CA TYR A 471 3.12 -4.42 16.78
C TYR A 471 2.87 -3.40 17.90
N THR A 472 3.39 -2.19 17.76
CA THR A 472 3.32 -1.15 18.78
C THR A 472 1.89 -0.64 18.96
N VAL A 473 1.21 -0.34 17.86
CA VAL A 473 -0.14 0.22 17.92
C VAL A 473 -1.13 -0.79 18.49
N MET A 474 -1.07 -2.06 18.08
CA MET A 474 -1.96 -3.11 18.59
C MET A 474 -1.68 -3.44 20.05
N THR A 475 -0.41 -3.46 20.47
CA THR A 475 -0.01 -3.59 21.88
C THR A 475 -0.58 -2.44 22.70
N ALA A 476 -0.49 -1.20 22.21
CA ALA A 476 -1.01 -0.04 22.91
C ALA A 476 -2.54 -0.06 23.05
N ILE A 477 -3.26 -0.44 21.99
CA ILE A 477 -4.74 -0.58 22.05
C ILE A 477 -5.11 -1.65 23.09
N ALA A 478 -4.48 -2.82 23.04
CA ALA A 478 -4.75 -3.88 24.02
C ALA A 478 -4.43 -3.43 25.46
N ALA A 479 -3.27 -2.82 25.68
CA ALA A 479 -2.85 -2.33 26.99
C ALA A 479 -3.81 -1.25 27.53
N GLU A 480 -4.26 -0.33 26.69
CA GLU A 480 -5.23 0.71 27.03
C GLU A 480 -6.56 0.11 27.56
N TYR A 481 -7.17 -0.80 26.77
CA TYR A 481 -8.47 -1.36 27.08
C TYR A 481 -8.46 -2.49 28.13
N LEU A 482 -7.30 -3.17 28.32
CA LEU A 482 -7.11 -4.13 29.41
C LEU A 482 -6.61 -3.47 30.70
N GLY A 483 -6.23 -2.19 30.66
CA GLY A 483 -5.67 -1.48 31.80
C GLY A 483 -4.33 -2.02 32.27
N LEU A 484 -3.53 -2.54 31.33
CA LEU A 484 -2.21 -3.15 31.59
C LEU A 484 -1.07 -2.19 31.21
N LYS A 485 0.15 -2.51 31.68
CA LYS A 485 1.36 -1.87 31.16
C LYS A 485 1.73 -2.47 29.79
N LEU A 486 2.46 -1.71 28.96
CA LEU A 486 2.86 -2.20 27.63
C LEU A 486 3.66 -3.50 27.69
N GLU A 487 4.55 -3.61 28.69
CA GLU A 487 5.44 -4.76 28.90
C GLU A 487 4.68 -6.04 29.31
N GLN A 488 3.44 -5.89 29.77
CA GLN A 488 2.56 -7.01 30.14
C GLN A 488 1.78 -7.55 28.94
N VAL A 489 1.82 -6.87 27.80
CA VAL A 489 1.07 -7.25 26.58
C VAL A 489 2.03 -7.67 25.48
N LYS A 490 1.85 -8.88 24.96
CA LYS A 490 2.56 -9.37 23.77
C LYS A 490 1.60 -9.49 22.61
N PHE A 491 1.80 -8.69 21.57
CA PHE A 491 1.06 -8.84 20.29
C PHE A 491 1.82 -9.76 19.35
N GLU A 492 1.11 -10.70 18.70
CA GLU A 492 1.65 -11.64 17.72
C GLU A 492 0.87 -11.53 16.40
N LEU A 493 1.58 -11.61 15.29
CA LEU A 493 1.02 -11.45 13.95
C LEU A 493 1.75 -12.31 12.90
N GLY A 494 1.24 -12.29 11.66
CA GLY A 494 1.93 -12.88 10.51
C GLY A 494 1.95 -14.41 10.51
N ASP A 495 0.98 -15.08 11.10
CA ASP A 495 0.88 -16.53 11.12
C ASP A 495 -0.58 -16.94 10.88
N THR A 496 -0.80 -17.86 9.97
CA THR A 496 -2.14 -18.39 9.61
C THR A 496 -2.85 -19.16 10.72
N LYS A 497 -2.16 -19.46 11.83
CA LYS A 497 -2.81 -20.03 13.04
C LYS A 497 -3.60 -18.99 13.84
N PHE A 498 -3.35 -17.70 13.63
CA PHE A 498 -4.06 -16.60 14.30
C PHE A 498 -5.39 -16.28 13.61
N PRO A 499 -6.33 -15.60 14.28
CA PRO A 499 -7.58 -15.19 13.69
C PRO A 499 -7.41 -14.38 12.40
N LEU A 500 -8.35 -14.56 11.46
CA LEU A 500 -8.34 -13.93 10.15
C LEU A 500 -8.22 -12.39 10.25
N ALA A 501 -7.30 -11.85 9.47
CA ALA A 501 -7.19 -10.43 9.22
C ALA A 501 -7.05 -10.15 7.71
N PRO A 502 -7.50 -8.98 7.23
CA PRO A 502 -7.27 -8.58 5.86
C PRO A 502 -5.77 -8.39 5.60
N SER A 503 -5.37 -8.48 4.33
CA SER A 503 -4.01 -8.09 3.92
C SER A 503 -3.73 -6.65 4.35
N GLN A 504 -2.49 -6.37 4.73
CA GLN A 504 -2.06 -5.02 5.10
C GLN A 504 -1.85 -4.16 3.86
N GLY A 505 -2.84 -3.35 3.52
CA GLY A 505 -2.87 -2.42 2.39
C GLY A 505 -3.92 -1.35 2.64
N GLY A 506 -4.12 -0.42 1.69
CA GLY A 506 -5.19 0.59 1.75
C GLY A 506 -5.26 1.42 3.04
N SER A 507 -4.24 1.38 3.87
CA SER A 507 -4.14 2.07 5.17
C SER A 507 -5.24 1.69 6.19
N TRP A 508 -5.86 0.52 6.09
CA TRP A 508 -7.01 0.08 6.91
C TRP A 508 -6.66 -0.78 8.13
N THR A 509 -5.40 -1.17 8.34
CA THR A 509 -5.02 -2.15 9.40
C THR A 509 -5.42 -1.68 10.80
N THR A 510 -5.17 -0.43 11.15
CA THR A 510 -5.53 0.10 12.48
C THR A 510 -7.05 0.18 12.66
N ALA A 511 -7.79 0.58 11.63
CA ALA A 511 -9.25 0.63 11.65
C ALA A 511 -9.86 -0.77 11.82
N SER A 512 -9.30 -1.77 11.15
CA SER A 512 -9.82 -3.15 11.11
C SER A 512 -9.38 -3.97 12.33
N VAL A 513 -8.08 -4.26 12.41
CA VAL A 513 -7.49 -5.12 13.45
C VAL A 513 -7.51 -4.41 14.82
N GLY A 514 -7.25 -3.10 14.86
CA GLY A 514 -7.32 -2.35 16.11
C GLY A 514 -8.73 -2.34 16.72
N SER A 515 -9.78 -2.25 15.89
CA SER A 515 -11.16 -2.38 16.33
C SER A 515 -11.47 -3.78 16.86
N ALA A 516 -10.91 -4.84 16.24
CA ALA A 516 -11.04 -6.20 16.72
C ALA A 516 -10.33 -6.41 18.08
N VAL A 517 -9.11 -5.88 18.23
CA VAL A 517 -8.36 -5.92 19.49
C VAL A 517 -9.13 -5.19 20.62
N ARG A 518 -9.68 -4.00 20.31
CA ARG A 518 -10.53 -3.28 21.26
C ARG A 518 -11.76 -4.11 21.66
N GLY A 519 -12.45 -4.69 20.69
CA GLY A 519 -13.63 -5.52 20.94
C GLY A 519 -13.32 -6.74 21.81
N ALA A 520 -12.22 -7.45 21.54
CA ALA A 520 -11.79 -8.59 22.34
C ALA A 520 -11.43 -8.19 23.78
N ALA A 521 -10.77 -7.03 23.99
CA ALA A 521 -10.48 -6.51 25.32
C ALA A 521 -11.75 -6.17 26.10
N LEU A 522 -12.75 -5.57 25.45
CA LEU A 522 -14.06 -5.30 26.07
C LEU A 522 -14.82 -6.57 26.39
N ALA A 523 -14.73 -7.62 25.55
CA ALA A 523 -15.32 -8.93 25.82
C ALA A 523 -14.71 -9.59 27.07
N ILE A 524 -13.37 -9.49 27.27
CA ILE A 524 -12.69 -9.90 28.51
C ILE A 524 -13.30 -9.16 29.73
N GLY A 525 -13.46 -7.84 29.64
CA GLY A 525 -14.06 -7.04 30.70
C GLY A 525 -15.50 -7.46 31.04
N THR A 526 -16.31 -7.73 30.01
CA THR A 526 -17.69 -8.24 30.17
C THR A 526 -17.72 -9.58 30.88
N LYS A 527 -16.83 -10.51 30.51
CA LYS A 527 -16.72 -11.82 31.14
C LYS A 527 -16.26 -11.73 32.60
N LEU A 528 -15.28 -10.88 32.88
CA LEU A 528 -14.84 -10.61 34.25
C LEU A 528 -15.95 -10.00 35.12
N LEU A 529 -16.75 -9.09 34.56
CA LEU A 529 -17.90 -8.51 35.27
C LEU A 529 -18.97 -9.58 35.58
N ALA A 530 -19.27 -10.47 34.62
CA ALA A 530 -20.21 -11.57 34.82
C ALA A 530 -19.74 -12.52 35.94
N LEU A 531 -18.45 -12.86 35.97
CA LEU A 531 -17.86 -13.69 37.03
C LEU A 531 -17.89 -12.97 38.38
N ALA A 532 -17.55 -11.69 38.45
CA ALA A 532 -17.60 -10.90 39.67
C ALA A 532 -19.05 -10.78 40.23
N ASN A 533 -20.04 -10.68 39.36
CA ASN A 533 -21.45 -10.53 39.76
C ASN A 533 -22.11 -11.82 40.23
N GLN A 534 -21.47 -12.99 40.11
CA GLN A 534 -21.89 -14.24 40.75
C GLN A 534 -21.69 -14.17 42.27
N GLU A 535 -20.80 -13.31 42.76
CA GLU A 535 -20.57 -13.11 44.17
C GLU A 535 -21.72 -12.25 44.77
N PRO A 536 -22.37 -12.70 45.88
CA PRO A 536 -23.53 -12.00 46.47
C PRO A 536 -23.20 -10.55 46.87
N ASN A 537 -22.00 -10.29 47.34
CA ASN A 537 -21.53 -8.99 47.85
C ASN A 537 -20.57 -8.29 46.88
N SER A 538 -20.67 -8.57 45.59
CA SER A 538 -19.80 -7.89 44.60
C SER A 538 -19.98 -6.39 44.64
N PRO A 539 -18.89 -5.59 44.74
CA PRO A 539 -18.93 -4.13 44.66
C PRO A 539 -19.49 -3.64 43.31
N LEU A 540 -19.46 -4.49 42.27
CA LEU A 540 -19.91 -4.19 40.92
C LEU A 540 -21.29 -4.74 40.59
N LYS A 541 -22.04 -5.25 41.63
CA LYS A 541 -23.35 -5.84 41.40
C LYS A 541 -24.30 -4.80 40.77
N GLY A 542 -24.96 -5.20 39.66
CA GLY A 542 -25.89 -4.36 38.90
C GLY A 542 -25.24 -3.41 37.91
N ALA A 543 -23.89 -3.36 37.83
CA ALA A 543 -23.20 -2.54 36.82
C ALA A 543 -23.39 -3.15 35.42
N ALA A 544 -23.62 -2.30 34.42
CA ALA A 544 -23.54 -2.71 33.03
C ALA A 544 -22.08 -2.78 32.52
N ALA A 545 -21.84 -3.59 31.50
CA ALA A 545 -20.49 -3.72 30.91
C ALA A 545 -19.94 -2.39 30.38
N ALA A 546 -20.81 -1.50 29.91
CA ALA A 546 -20.44 -0.16 29.46
C ALA A 546 -19.97 0.77 30.59
N ASP A 547 -20.35 0.50 31.84
CA ASP A 547 -20.07 1.36 33.00
C ASP A 547 -18.75 0.98 33.72
N VAL A 548 -18.16 -0.13 33.35
CA VAL A 548 -16.90 -0.60 33.97
C VAL A 548 -15.70 -0.40 33.05
N GLU A 549 -14.53 -0.31 33.65
CA GLU A 549 -13.24 -0.30 32.95
C GLU A 549 -12.22 -1.16 33.67
N MET A 550 -11.27 -1.71 32.92
CA MET A 550 -10.11 -2.39 33.47
C MET A 550 -8.96 -1.38 33.62
N LEU A 551 -8.37 -1.30 34.82
CA LEU A 551 -7.22 -0.44 35.08
C LEU A 551 -6.36 -0.98 36.24
N ASP A 552 -5.07 -1.10 36.00
CA ASP A 552 -4.05 -1.51 36.99
C ASP A 552 -4.45 -2.80 37.75
N GLY A 553 -4.90 -3.82 37.02
CA GLY A 553 -5.29 -5.12 37.57
C GLY A 553 -6.66 -5.14 38.27
N ARG A 554 -7.43 -4.07 38.13
CA ARG A 554 -8.79 -3.92 38.70
C ARG A 554 -9.82 -3.77 37.60
N LEU A 555 -10.97 -4.39 37.81
CA LEU A 555 -12.21 -4.06 37.12
C LEU A 555 -12.99 -3.11 38.03
N ARG A 556 -13.25 -1.89 37.61
CA ARG A 556 -13.85 -0.83 38.44
C ARG A 556 -14.99 -0.11 37.74
N LEU A 557 -15.90 0.48 38.51
CA LEU A 557 -16.95 1.32 37.99
C LEU A 557 -16.37 2.69 37.56
N LYS A 558 -16.70 3.17 36.37
CA LYS A 558 -16.20 4.46 35.82
C LYS A 558 -16.69 5.66 36.63
N SER A 559 -17.94 5.64 37.09
CA SER A 559 -18.54 6.71 37.87
C SER A 559 -18.07 6.75 39.33
N ASP A 560 -17.64 5.61 39.87
CA ASP A 560 -17.15 5.47 41.24
C ASP A 560 -15.96 4.49 41.29
N PRO A 561 -14.70 4.95 41.09
CA PRO A 561 -13.53 4.10 41.07
C PRO A 561 -13.21 3.37 42.38
N SER A 562 -13.85 3.73 43.50
CA SER A 562 -13.71 3.00 44.78
C SER A 562 -14.45 1.65 44.74
N ARG A 563 -15.43 1.48 43.85
CA ARG A 563 -16.13 0.23 43.62
C ARG A 563 -15.35 -0.57 42.56
N PHE A 564 -14.60 -1.56 42.99
CA PHE A 564 -13.79 -2.38 42.13
C PHE A 564 -13.63 -3.81 42.65
N VAL A 565 -13.21 -4.70 41.77
CA VAL A 565 -12.72 -6.05 42.08
C VAL A 565 -11.31 -6.25 41.50
N ASN A 566 -10.48 -7.00 42.18
CA ASN A 566 -9.17 -7.41 41.62
C ASN A 566 -9.36 -8.50 40.59
N ILE A 567 -8.87 -8.31 39.38
CA ILE A 567 -9.03 -9.21 38.24
C ILE A 567 -8.45 -10.60 38.57
N SER A 568 -7.20 -10.67 39.07
CA SER A 568 -6.58 -11.94 39.47
C SER A 568 -7.36 -12.66 40.58
N GLY A 569 -7.95 -11.88 41.52
CA GLY A 569 -8.80 -12.42 42.58
C GLY A 569 -10.07 -13.06 42.06
N VAL A 570 -10.77 -12.39 41.13
CA VAL A 570 -11.97 -12.95 40.46
C VAL A 570 -11.62 -14.21 39.72
N MET A 571 -10.53 -14.19 38.92
CA MET A 571 -10.10 -15.38 38.19
C MET A 571 -9.77 -16.58 39.08
N LYS A 572 -8.99 -16.37 40.14
CA LYS A 572 -8.58 -17.42 41.08
C LYS A 572 -9.78 -18.05 41.79
N ARG A 573 -10.74 -17.24 42.28
CA ARG A 573 -11.96 -17.74 42.95
C ARG A 573 -12.84 -18.58 42.01
N ASN A 574 -12.75 -18.32 40.70
CA ASN A 574 -13.46 -19.09 39.68
C ASN A 574 -12.60 -20.22 39.07
N GLY A 575 -11.43 -20.55 39.65
CA GLY A 575 -10.56 -21.63 39.18
C GLY A 575 -9.91 -21.38 37.82
N LEU A 576 -9.81 -20.11 37.40
CA LEU A 576 -9.32 -19.74 36.08
C LEU A 576 -7.84 -19.32 36.12
N THR A 577 -7.02 -19.90 35.28
CA THR A 577 -5.63 -19.47 35.03
C THR A 577 -5.51 -18.46 33.91
N ALA A 578 -6.47 -18.47 32.99
CA ALA A 578 -6.58 -17.52 31.87
C ALA A 578 -8.03 -17.31 31.42
N ILE A 579 -8.30 -16.18 30.80
CA ILE A 579 -9.55 -15.90 30.06
C ILE A 579 -9.18 -15.60 28.64
N THR A 580 -9.80 -16.30 27.68
CA THR A 580 -9.56 -16.11 26.25
C THR A 580 -10.88 -15.67 25.59
N GLU A 581 -10.78 -14.60 24.80
CA GLU A 581 -11.90 -14.08 24.00
C GLU A 581 -11.41 -13.76 22.59
N THR A 582 -12.24 -14.07 21.61
CA THR A 582 -12.05 -13.69 20.21
C THR A 582 -13.18 -12.73 19.81
N PHE A 583 -12.81 -11.68 19.10
CA PHE A 583 -13.80 -10.72 18.59
C PHE A 583 -13.55 -10.44 17.11
N GLU A 584 -14.62 -10.50 16.32
CA GLU A 584 -14.63 -10.10 14.92
C GLU A 584 -15.24 -8.70 14.80
N SER A 585 -14.48 -7.77 14.25
CA SER A 585 -14.91 -6.41 13.93
C SER A 585 -15.28 -6.31 12.46
N ARG A 586 -16.38 -5.64 12.16
CA ARG A 586 -16.85 -5.34 10.80
C ARG A 586 -17.25 -3.85 10.72
N PRO A 587 -17.27 -3.24 9.52
CA PRO A 587 -17.85 -1.93 9.32
C PRO A 587 -19.31 -1.88 9.81
N SER A 588 -19.70 -0.78 10.43
CA SER A 588 -21.08 -0.61 10.89
C SER A 588 -21.99 -0.18 9.73
N GLU A 589 -23.29 -0.52 9.80
CA GLU A 589 -24.30 -0.06 8.85
C GLU A 589 -24.45 1.47 8.85
N GLU A 590 -24.24 2.12 10.00
CA GLU A 590 -24.31 3.58 10.11
C GLU A 590 -23.27 4.25 9.20
N ARG A 591 -22.08 3.67 9.09
CA ARG A 591 -21.00 4.15 8.23
C ARG A 591 -21.42 4.25 6.76
N GLU A 592 -22.30 3.38 6.28
CA GLU A 592 -22.77 3.36 4.90
C GLU A 592 -23.55 4.61 4.49
N LYS A 593 -24.05 5.39 5.45
CA LYS A 593 -24.75 6.64 5.21
C LYS A 593 -23.82 7.82 4.90
N TYR A 594 -22.53 7.64 5.06
CA TYR A 594 -21.51 8.68 4.95
C TYR A 594 -20.44 8.33 3.92
N ALA A 595 -19.82 9.35 3.35
CA ALA A 595 -18.53 9.23 2.67
C ALA A 595 -17.41 9.29 3.71
N THR A 596 -16.53 8.31 3.72
CA THR A 596 -15.47 8.19 4.72
C THR A 596 -14.10 8.36 4.08
N LEU A 597 -13.58 9.59 4.13
CA LEU A 597 -12.29 9.98 3.53
C LEU A 597 -11.39 10.65 4.57
N ALA A 598 -10.09 10.49 4.39
CA ALA A 598 -9.05 11.29 5.00
C ALA A 598 -8.59 12.36 4.00
N HIS A 599 -8.21 13.54 4.49
CA HIS A 599 -7.82 14.67 3.65
C HIS A 599 -6.54 15.31 4.15
N GLY A 600 -5.84 16.03 3.26
CA GLY A 600 -4.66 16.80 3.63
C GLY A 600 -4.34 17.90 2.64
N ALA A 601 -3.40 18.74 3.03
CA ALA A 601 -2.83 19.79 2.23
C ALA A 601 -1.31 19.73 2.31
N GLN A 602 -0.64 19.91 1.18
CA GLN A 602 0.81 19.86 1.05
C GLN A 602 1.30 21.14 0.39
N PHE A 603 2.27 21.79 1.03
CA PHE A 603 2.90 23.03 0.57
C PHE A 603 4.39 22.78 0.41
N ILE A 604 4.94 23.13 -0.74
CA ILE A 604 6.31 22.78 -1.11
C ILE A 604 7.05 24.00 -1.64
N GLU A 605 8.29 24.16 -1.19
CA GLU A 605 9.27 25.06 -1.75
C GLU A 605 10.30 24.27 -2.54
N VAL A 606 10.56 24.71 -3.76
CA VAL A 606 11.69 24.25 -4.57
C VAL A 606 12.65 25.38 -4.87
N LYS A 607 13.93 25.04 -5.01
CA LYS A 607 14.94 25.90 -5.62
C LYS A 607 15.42 25.25 -6.90
N VAL A 608 15.38 26.02 -7.98
CA VAL A 608 15.80 25.56 -9.31
C VAL A 608 17.03 26.35 -9.74
N ASP A 609 18.07 25.63 -10.12
CA ASP A 609 19.24 26.23 -10.76
C ASP A 609 18.94 26.44 -12.25
N PRO A 610 18.81 27.69 -12.72
CA PRO A 610 18.45 27.98 -14.11
C PRO A 610 19.54 27.61 -15.13
N ASP A 611 20.79 27.45 -14.68
CA ASP A 611 21.94 27.19 -15.58
C ASP A 611 22.09 25.71 -15.92
N VAL A 612 21.66 24.82 -15.01
CA VAL A 612 21.79 23.36 -15.15
C VAL A 612 20.47 22.60 -15.02
N GLY A 613 19.36 23.28 -14.74
CA GLY A 613 18.02 22.69 -14.67
C GLY A 613 17.79 21.79 -13.44
N THR A 614 18.66 21.80 -12.43
CA THR A 614 18.48 20.95 -11.23
C THR A 614 17.43 21.52 -10.30
N VAL A 615 16.61 20.64 -9.73
CA VAL A 615 15.54 20.97 -8.78
C VAL A 615 15.86 20.37 -7.42
N HIS A 616 15.80 21.21 -6.39
CA HIS A 616 15.91 20.80 -4.99
C HIS A 616 14.63 21.14 -4.24
N VAL A 617 13.99 20.15 -3.61
CA VAL A 617 12.89 20.36 -2.67
C VAL A 617 13.49 20.82 -1.35
N THR A 618 13.34 22.10 -1.02
CA THR A 618 13.99 22.69 0.15
C THR A 618 13.14 22.64 1.41
N ARG A 619 11.81 22.68 1.26
CA ARG A 619 10.89 22.63 2.39
C ARG A 619 9.55 22.03 1.99
N VAL A 620 9.04 21.16 2.88
CA VAL A 620 7.71 20.58 2.77
C VAL A 620 6.94 20.80 4.06
N ILE A 621 5.75 21.38 3.98
CA ILE A 621 4.77 21.41 5.06
C ILE A 621 3.59 20.55 4.65
N GLU A 622 3.34 19.50 5.43
CA GLU A 622 2.21 18.60 5.23
C GLU A 622 1.27 18.62 6.43
N VAL A 623 0.01 18.90 6.19
CA VAL A 623 -1.04 18.88 7.22
C VAL A 623 -2.14 17.92 6.81
N THR A 624 -2.50 16.98 7.68
CA THR A 624 -3.54 15.98 7.39
C THR A 624 -4.57 15.87 8.50
N ALA A 625 -5.81 15.62 8.08
CA ALA A 625 -6.94 15.23 8.90
C ALA A 625 -7.20 13.73 8.65
N SER A 626 -6.75 12.89 9.57
CA SER A 626 -6.76 11.43 9.45
C SER A 626 -7.46 10.76 10.65
N GLY A 627 -8.47 11.43 11.20
CA GLY A 627 -9.16 10.97 12.39
C GLY A 627 -8.25 10.97 13.62
N LYS A 628 -8.48 10.04 14.52
CA LYS A 628 -7.72 9.92 15.77
C LYS A 628 -6.33 9.32 15.52
N ILE A 629 -5.29 10.00 15.98
CA ILE A 629 -3.90 9.57 15.87
C ILE A 629 -3.55 8.63 17.02
N MET A 630 -3.23 7.36 16.71
CA MET A 630 -2.95 6.34 17.74
C MET A 630 -1.55 6.50 18.34
N ASN A 631 -0.53 6.74 17.51
CA ASN A 631 0.86 6.96 17.91
C ASN A 631 1.47 8.06 17.03
N PRO A 632 1.58 9.31 17.51
CA PRO A 632 2.12 10.42 16.73
C PRO A 632 3.49 10.15 16.12
N LYS A 633 4.42 9.56 16.88
CA LYS A 633 5.77 9.24 16.40
C LYS A 633 5.77 8.32 15.18
N ALA A 634 4.98 7.23 15.21
CA ALA A 634 4.84 6.32 14.08
C ALA A 634 4.11 6.99 12.90
N SER A 635 3.12 7.83 13.19
CA SER A 635 2.36 8.57 12.20
C SER A 635 3.22 9.59 11.43
N HIS A 636 4.04 10.37 12.12
CA HIS A 636 5.02 11.26 11.49
C HIS A 636 5.99 10.49 10.59
N SER A 637 6.51 9.34 11.04
CA SER A 637 7.37 8.49 10.22
C SER A 637 6.69 8.03 8.92
N GLN A 638 5.41 7.66 8.97
CA GLN A 638 4.65 7.27 7.77
C GLN A 638 4.48 8.44 6.80
N LYS A 639 4.18 9.62 7.29
CA LYS A 639 4.04 10.83 6.46
C LYS A 639 5.36 11.23 5.81
N ILE A 640 6.44 11.29 6.57
CA ILE A 640 7.79 11.59 6.03
C ILE A 640 8.14 10.60 4.92
N GLY A 641 7.92 9.28 5.13
CA GLY A 641 8.16 8.28 4.10
C GLY A 641 7.27 8.44 2.85
N GLY A 642 6.05 9.00 2.98
CA GLY A 642 5.20 9.37 1.85
C GLY A 642 5.74 10.56 1.08
N VAL A 643 6.18 11.61 1.78
CA VAL A 643 6.80 12.80 1.20
C VAL A 643 8.07 12.44 0.41
N VAL A 644 8.97 11.66 1.03
CA VAL A 644 10.22 11.21 0.38
C VAL A 644 9.92 10.45 -0.92
N TRP A 645 8.93 9.57 -0.89
CA TRP A 645 8.54 8.86 -2.10
C TRP A 645 7.94 9.78 -3.17
N GLY A 646 7.08 10.72 -2.77
CA GLY A 646 6.53 11.70 -3.71
C GLY A 646 7.61 12.59 -4.35
N ILE A 647 8.71 12.89 -3.64
CA ILE A 647 9.90 13.55 -4.19
C ILE A 647 10.56 12.67 -5.25
N GLY A 648 10.76 11.37 -4.95
CA GLY A 648 11.29 10.38 -5.89
C GLY A 648 10.47 10.31 -7.17
N MET A 649 9.16 10.13 -7.05
CA MET A 649 8.21 10.10 -8.16
C MET A 649 8.28 11.37 -9.02
N ALA A 650 8.37 12.54 -8.38
CA ALA A 650 8.38 13.80 -9.10
C ALA A 650 9.69 14.08 -9.85
N LEU A 651 10.84 13.66 -9.31
CA LEU A 651 12.15 14.15 -9.75
C LEU A 651 13.12 13.06 -10.25
N GLN A 652 12.92 11.78 -9.91
CA GLN A 652 13.98 10.78 -10.07
C GLN A 652 13.51 9.44 -10.65
N GLU A 653 12.33 8.93 -10.20
CA GLU A 653 11.93 7.55 -10.46
C GLU A 653 11.31 7.37 -11.84
N ALA A 654 11.89 6.49 -12.64
CA ALA A 654 11.33 6.03 -13.90
C ALA A 654 11.90 4.66 -14.26
N THR A 655 11.07 3.78 -14.81
CA THR A 655 11.52 2.54 -15.44
C THR A 655 11.78 2.79 -16.92
N GLU A 656 13.02 2.64 -17.32
CA GLU A 656 13.46 2.81 -18.71
C GLU A 656 13.30 1.50 -19.49
N ILE A 657 12.52 1.53 -20.56
CA ILE A 657 12.25 0.37 -21.42
C ILE A 657 12.83 0.59 -22.82
N ASP A 658 13.67 -0.32 -23.28
CA ASP A 658 13.98 -0.40 -24.71
C ASP A 658 12.85 -1.17 -25.42
N HIS A 659 11.94 -0.44 -26.02
CA HIS A 659 10.76 -1.00 -26.68
C HIS A 659 11.09 -1.89 -27.88
N ARG A 660 12.28 -1.76 -28.49
CA ARG A 660 12.73 -2.62 -29.62
C ARG A 660 12.96 -4.06 -29.16
N TYR A 661 13.43 -4.23 -27.93
CA TYR A 661 13.71 -5.53 -27.32
C TYR A 661 12.71 -5.89 -26.20
N GLY A 662 11.80 -4.97 -25.86
CA GLY A 662 10.86 -5.13 -24.75
C GLY A 662 11.54 -5.34 -23.40
N ARG A 663 12.67 -4.65 -23.18
CA ARG A 663 13.58 -4.89 -22.04
C ARG A 663 13.62 -3.69 -21.11
N ILE A 664 13.51 -3.95 -19.81
CA ILE A 664 13.82 -2.96 -18.77
C ILE A 664 15.33 -2.76 -18.74
N MET A 665 15.79 -1.52 -18.89
CA MET A 665 17.20 -1.16 -19.00
C MET A 665 17.87 -0.84 -17.66
N ASN A 666 17.08 -0.43 -16.66
CA ASN A 666 17.55 -0.03 -15.35
C ASN A 666 17.01 -0.89 -14.18
N PRO A 667 17.05 -2.27 -14.26
CA PRO A 667 16.47 -3.13 -13.24
C PRO A 667 17.36 -3.30 -12.01
N ASN A 668 17.84 -2.20 -11.43
CA ASN A 668 18.72 -2.18 -10.24
C ASN A 668 18.74 -0.77 -9.63
N LEU A 669 19.15 -0.67 -8.36
CA LEU A 669 19.22 0.60 -7.63
C LEU A 669 20.39 1.52 -8.05
N GLN A 670 21.26 1.09 -8.93
CA GLN A 670 22.32 1.92 -9.50
C GLN A 670 21.76 2.86 -10.59
N HIS A 671 20.77 2.39 -11.34
CA HIS A 671 20.21 3.10 -12.50
C HIS A 671 18.74 3.47 -12.34
N TYR A 672 18.00 2.80 -11.46
CA TYR A 672 16.68 3.24 -11.01
C TYR A 672 16.88 4.10 -9.77
N HIS A 673 16.85 5.41 -9.95
CA HIS A 673 17.18 6.35 -8.91
C HIS A 673 16.02 6.50 -7.92
N VAL A 674 16.35 6.53 -6.64
CA VAL A 674 15.44 6.85 -5.54
C VAL A 674 16.08 7.94 -4.68
N PRO A 675 15.31 8.77 -3.97
CA PRO A 675 15.88 9.81 -3.12
C PRO A 675 16.84 9.23 -2.07
N VAL A 676 17.98 9.85 -1.94
CA VAL A 676 18.94 9.56 -0.87
C VAL A 676 18.86 10.65 0.20
N ASN A 677 19.52 10.43 1.34
CA ASN A 677 19.43 11.37 2.47
C ASN A 677 19.85 12.82 2.10
N ALA A 678 20.76 12.98 1.15
CA ALA A 678 21.21 14.29 0.67
C ALA A 678 20.13 15.07 -0.11
N ASP A 679 19.15 14.38 -0.69
CA ASP A 679 18.04 15.00 -1.44
C ASP A 679 16.92 15.50 -0.52
N ILE A 680 16.93 15.09 0.75
CA ILE A 680 15.85 15.34 1.70
C ILE A 680 16.31 16.41 2.70
N LEU A 681 15.67 17.58 2.59
CA LEU A 681 15.95 18.71 3.48
C LEU A 681 14.87 18.84 4.57
N GLU A 682 14.10 19.91 4.60
CA GLU A 682 13.14 20.16 5.65
C GLU A 682 11.77 19.55 5.34
N ILE A 683 11.29 18.65 6.21
CA ILE A 683 9.93 18.10 6.17
C ILE A 683 9.27 18.31 7.53
N GLU A 684 8.24 19.12 7.57
CA GLU A 684 7.37 19.28 8.73
C GLU A 684 6.01 18.66 8.45
N THR A 685 5.56 17.77 9.34
CA THR A 685 4.24 17.13 9.24
C THR A 685 3.40 17.49 10.46
N SER A 686 2.11 17.75 10.24
CA SER A 686 1.16 18.10 11.30
C SER A 686 -0.16 17.36 11.12
N PHE A 687 -0.93 17.25 12.21
CA PHE A 687 -2.25 16.64 12.21
C PHE A 687 -3.30 17.66 12.64
N VAL A 688 -4.45 17.63 11.97
CA VAL A 688 -5.69 18.24 12.46
C VAL A 688 -6.46 17.15 13.17
N GLU A 689 -6.83 17.39 14.41
CA GLU A 689 -7.63 16.45 15.19
C GLU A 689 -9.07 16.38 14.66
N GLU A 690 -9.59 15.15 14.52
CA GLU A 690 -10.96 14.86 14.18
C GLU A 690 -11.51 13.83 15.18
N ASP A 691 -12.71 14.04 15.69
CA ASP A 691 -13.46 13.07 16.51
C ASP A 691 -14.53 12.39 15.65
N ASP A 692 -14.10 11.50 14.76
CA ASP A 692 -14.98 10.76 13.86
C ASP A 692 -15.41 9.42 14.48
N LYS A 693 -16.60 9.42 15.12
CA LYS A 693 -17.17 8.22 15.76
C LYS A 693 -17.90 7.29 14.81
N ILE A 694 -18.08 7.71 13.55
CA ILE A 694 -18.83 6.98 12.52
C ILE A 694 -17.92 6.03 11.77
N VAL A 695 -16.70 6.48 11.45
CA VAL A 695 -15.77 5.76 10.55
C VAL A 695 -15.40 4.37 11.07
N ASN A 696 -15.16 4.21 12.36
CA ASN A 696 -14.94 2.95 13.08
C ASN A 696 -14.87 3.20 14.61
N PRO A 697 -14.90 2.15 15.46
CA PRO A 697 -14.89 2.29 16.93
C PRO A 697 -13.68 3.03 17.53
N LEU A 698 -12.58 3.18 16.79
CA LEU A 698 -11.38 3.91 17.23
C LEU A 698 -11.32 5.34 16.69
N GLY A 699 -12.16 5.69 15.71
CA GLY A 699 -12.15 7.00 15.06
C GLY A 699 -10.93 7.27 14.17
N VAL A 700 -10.24 6.23 13.70
CA VAL A 700 -9.04 6.35 12.88
C VAL A 700 -9.37 6.33 11.39
N LYS A 701 -8.57 7.05 10.58
CA LYS A 701 -8.67 7.06 9.13
C LYS A 701 -7.35 6.67 8.47
N GLY A 702 -7.40 6.34 7.18
CA GLY A 702 -6.23 5.96 6.39
C GLY A 702 -5.18 7.08 6.34
N MET A 703 -3.93 6.78 6.69
CA MET A 703 -2.85 7.77 6.76
C MET A 703 -1.60 7.33 6.01
N GLY A 704 -1.32 6.02 5.98
CA GLY A 704 -0.06 5.50 5.46
C GLY A 704 0.20 5.82 3.99
N GLU A 705 -0.85 6.08 3.22
CA GLU A 705 -0.81 6.39 1.80
C GLU A 705 -1.09 7.87 1.51
N LEU A 706 -1.92 8.51 2.32
CA LEU A 706 -2.32 9.91 2.18
C LEU A 706 -1.13 10.87 2.02
N GLY A 707 -0.04 10.64 2.76
CA GLY A 707 1.14 11.51 2.79
C GLY A 707 1.92 11.61 1.47
N MET A 708 1.63 10.74 0.50
CA MET A 708 2.28 10.79 -0.83
C MET A 708 1.44 11.55 -1.87
N VAL A 709 0.11 11.56 -1.71
CA VAL A 709 -0.85 11.78 -2.79
C VAL A 709 -0.67 13.11 -3.53
N GLY A 710 -0.49 14.22 -2.83
CA GLY A 710 -0.35 15.54 -3.46
C GLY A 710 1.09 15.99 -3.70
N ILE A 711 2.10 15.28 -3.19
CA ILE A 711 3.50 15.71 -3.25
C ILE A 711 4.00 15.91 -4.70
N PRO A 712 3.81 14.96 -5.64
CA PRO A 712 4.30 15.17 -7.01
C PRO A 712 3.68 16.39 -7.70
N ALA A 713 2.38 16.61 -7.50
CA ALA A 713 1.70 17.78 -8.06
C ALA A 713 2.20 19.09 -7.42
N ALA A 714 2.35 19.13 -6.10
CA ALA A 714 2.83 20.32 -5.41
C ALA A 714 4.26 20.68 -5.84
N ILE A 715 5.13 19.68 -6.11
CA ILE A 715 6.47 19.90 -6.68
C ILE A 715 6.37 20.45 -8.10
N ALA A 716 5.56 19.87 -8.98
CA ALA A 716 5.38 20.34 -10.35
C ALA A 716 4.85 21.77 -10.40
N ASN A 717 3.90 22.12 -9.52
CA ASN A 717 3.35 23.47 -9.36
C ASN A 717 4.41 24.45 -8.81
N ALA A 718 5.26 24.01 -7.88
CA ALA A 718 6.38 24.81 -7.38
C ALA A 718 7.43 25.05 -8.48
N VAL A 719 7.75 24.04 -9.27
CA VAL A 719 8.67 24.14 -10.41
C VAL A 719 8.12 25.14 -11.45
N PHE A 720 6.83 25.08 -11.76
CA PHE A 720 6.22 26.09 -12.62
C PHE A 720 6.34 27.50 -12.03
N HIS A 721 6.05 27.67 -10.76
CA HIS A 721 6.18 28.99 -10.10
C HIS A 721 7.63 29.49 -10.11
N ALA A 722 8.62 28.59 -9.95
CA ALA A 722 10.04 28.96 -10.05
C ALA A 722 10.45 29.35 -11.48
N THR A 723 10.02 28.58 -12.50
CA THR A 723 10.63 28.62 -13.83
C THR A 723 9.73 29.22 -14.92
N GLY A 724 8.41 29.23 -14.72
CA GLY A 724 7.41 29.50 -15.74
C GLY A 724 7.16 28.37 -16.72
N LYS A 725 7.83 27.20 -16.56
CA LYS A 725 7.69 26.03 -17.43
C LYS A 725 6.73 25.02 -16.80
N ARG A 726 5.64 24.64 -17.49
CA ARG A 726 4.73 23.59 -17.06
C ARG A 726 5.28 22.23 -17.50
N ILE A 727 5.73 21.43 -16.53
CA ILE A 727 6.16 20.05 -16.76
C ILE A 727 5.01 19.12 -16.39
N ARG A 728 4.56 18.33 -17.37
CA ARG A 728 3.40 17.44 -17.26
C ARG A 728 3.76 15.96 -17.37
N ASP A 729 5.03 15.68 -17.66
CA ASP A 729 5.59 14.33 -17.79
C ASP A 729 6.64 14.11 -16.70
N LEU A 730 6.35 13.22 -15.78
CA LEU A 730 7.29 12.86 -14.71
C LEU A 730 8.36 11.85 -15.21
N PRO A 731 9.51 11.79 -14.58
CA PRO A 731 10.05 12.73 -13.60
C PRO A 731 10.44 14.07 -14.23
N ILE A 732 10.52 15.13 -13.41
CA ILE A 732 10.96 16.47 -13.82
C ILE A 732 12.49 16.47 -13.88
N THR A 733 13.03 16.13 -15.03
CA THR A 733 14.48 16.03 -15.27
C THR A 733 15.08 17.36 -15.73
N PRO A 734 16.39 17.59 -15.56
CA PRO A 734 17.03 18.87 -15.93
C PRO A 734 16.83 19.26 -17.39
N ASP A 735 16.85 18.34 -18.34
CA ASP A 735 16.63 18.59 -19.77
C ASP A 735 15.26 19.22 -20.08
N LYS A 736 14.24 18.94 -19.25
CA LYS A 736 12.90 19.56 -19.39
C LYS A 736 12.87 21.02 -18.93
N LEU A 737 13.87 21.43 -18.16
CA LEU A 737 13.98 22.78 -17.59
C LEU A 737 14.98 23.68 -18.30
N LEU A 738 15.88 23.12 -19.08
CA LEU A 738 16.79 23.84 -19.96
C LEU A 738 16.13 24.15 -21.32
#